data_efeea5d84aaddc6156c0c1f85e00b5b4
#
_entry.id   efeea5d84aaddc6156c0c1f85e00b5b4
#
_cell.length_a   1.000
_cell.length_b   1.000
_cell.length_c   1.000
_cell.angle_alpha   90.00
_cell.angle_beta   90.00
_cell.angle_gamma   90.00
#
_symmetry.space_group_name_H-M   'P 1'
#
loop_
_entity.id
_entity.type
_entity.pdbx_description
1 polymer ?
#
loop_
_entity_poly.entity_id
_entity_poly.type
_entity_poly.pdbx_seq_one_letter_code
_entity_poly.pdbx_strand_id
1 'polypeptide(L)'
;MKKDMEKNTAGQTDQRGGLDGDRIKDQKDHGVDKEKDRKGFYVFYQVINSLIRILLAGILFCLFLHSIFSTSFIGKVTGEDGSVYERTLNIPDAPWKHFIVLFLVPAVMALVIILRDGLQKRTAKEQRLPVISGSRMFDGERGERKFLGILCLIVAFAGCMWITSTQLVPGSDPAKVYTIAMQWREQNFSAFAEGGYLFRYPFQSGIVLFYYFWTFLFGINNYAGLQLVNVAALVLVYFFLARLAGYFWKEDRKIGPAVYIGLMLWVPLFFYITYLYGILVGMACALGAVYMAAKYLDTRKYRYMVIAALAMGLATVLKMNCLIYGIAIGCFLFYDIIVSPVKEKMKSGLFILLVILGVAGCNGAANRYVEQITGYEPAGGEVMVSWVVMGLQDTPLGPGGYSGYIGDVFAKYHYDEKLITEASIGDIKKILTRMAENPLDVGIPFFAAKTAFQWNDPTFIGMYLNDNRQSAVLMPDLAQSVIDGRGSVVLSMILNYMQSLIWFGALCCVLMRRRSRNLYELMGGVIFLGGYFFHFMWESSSSYTIPYFVVIIPYAVKGQLDLARRFEGFISRRFRSRQPAVCMEAGAPAGVEAVGTIEDEIQQIPWGAKTPSEKRRTITAAAMFAALAGLVWAFTGTGLFERTIGLDDGPEAVQQFYSGRSAVEQLYSGGSGKQESVDGYYLISPYLEPDCVLMQEGGLGSAVVTKRLGQVPADKGVPDAAEDGLTQEILVKVKNGTATLRFRNTGEVLAVSEADGSIPVSYMDDSMNMFYSRNEGMKTTWKLRPAKDGTYYICSGEEALTWRDGAVVVAPLEETDAQKWRLE
;
A
#
# COMPACT_ATOMS: atom_id res chain seq x y z
N MET A 1 0.97 -47.30 61.78
CA MET A 1 1.17 -48.65 62.27
C MET A 1 2.24 -49.28 61.40
N LYS A 2 3.43 -49.35 62.00
CA LYS A 2 4.59 -50.12 61.48
C LYS A 2 4.47 -51.51 62.04
N LYS A 3 4.97 -52.50 61.28
CA LYS A 3 5.12 -53.93 61.48
C LYS A 3 4.01 -54.74 60.84
N ASP A 4 4.52 -55.51 59.92
CA ASP A 4 4.22 -56.85 59.43
C ASP A 4 4.29 -56.90 57.90
N MET A 5 5.48 -57.15 57.43
CA MET A 5 5.79 -57.81 56.16
C MET A 5 7.28 -58.11 56.06
N GLU A 6 7.72 -59.03 56.87
CA GLU A 6 8.86 -59.90 56.62
C GLU A 6 8.37 -61.29 56.72
N LYS A 7 8.18 -62.01 55.60
CA LYS A 7 8.32 -63.44 55.35
C LYS A 7 7.50 -63.85 54.13
N ASN A 8 8.17 -63.88 52.98
CA ASN A 8 8.01 -64.94 52.01
C ASN A 8 8.91 -64.62 50.76
N THR A 9 10.14 -64.92 50.89
CA THR A 9 11.13 -65.11 49.84
C THR A 9 11.62 -66.53 49.86
N ALA A 10 11.06 -67.38 48.99
CA ALA A 10 11.71 -68.59 48.46
C ALA A 10 10.78 -69.30 47.45
N GLY A 11 11.20 -69.32 46.19
CA GLY A 11 10.65 -70.21 45.19
C GLY A 11 9.82 -69.60 44.08
N GLN A 12 10.49 -68.98 43.08
CA GLN A 12 10.12 -68.96 41.68
C GLN A 12 11.17 -68.22 40.87
N THR A 13 12.28 -68.89 40.61
CA THR A 13 13.19 -68.61 39.51
C THR A 13 12.80 -69.49 38.33
N ASP A 14 12.95 -68.91 37.13
CA ASP A 14 12.73 -69.45 35.80
C ASP A 14 11.31 -69.35 35.20
N GLN A 15 10.97 -68.20 34.66
CA GLN A 15 10.26 -68.02 33.39
C GLN A 15 9.98 -66.55 33.09
N ARG A 16 10.94 -65.63 33.23
CA ARG A 16 10.79 -64.17 32.83
C ARG A 16 11.96 -63.64 31.99
N GLY A 17 12.70 -64.45 31.29
CA GLY A 17 13.82 -64.01 30.47
C GLY A 17 13.47 -63.64 29.02
N GLY A 18 12.22 -63.88 28.56
CA GLY A 18 11.86 -63.66 27.15
C GLY A 18 11.01 -62.45 26.86
N LEU A 19 10.30 -61.90 27.84
CA LEU A 19 9.34 -60.78 27.60
C LEU A 19 9.89 -59.37 27.89
N ASP A 20 10.96 -59.21 28.61
CA ASP A 20 11.62 -57.94 28.87
C ASP A 20 12.62 -57.54 27.75
N GLY A 21 13.17 -58.52 27.01
CA GLY A 21 14.05 -58.23 25.86
C GLY A 21 13.33 -57.55 24.69
N ASP A 22 12.10 -57.98 24.42
CA ASP A 22 11.28 -57.41 23.34
C ASP A 22 10.67 -56.06 23.70
N ARG A 23 10.29 -55.87 25.00
CA ARG A 23 9.85 -54.51 25.45
C ARG A 23 10.96 -53.49 25.48
N ILE A 24 12.18 -53.85 25.74
CA ILE A 24 13.35 -52.96 25.72
C ILE A 24 13.79 -52.70 24.28
N LYS A 25 13.62 -53.66 23.36
CA LYS A 25 13.86 -53.44 21.92
C LYS A 25 12.78 -52.54 21.34
N ASP A 26 11.50 -52.77 21.59
CA ASP A 26 10.39 -51.92 21.12
C ASP A 26 10.50 -50.50 21.67
N GLN A 27 10.91 -50.30 22.94
CA GLN A 27 11.16 -48.93 23.47
C GLN A 27 12.42 -48.28 22.88
N LYS A 28 13.48 -49.02 22.52
CA LYS A 28 14.65 -48.48 21.82
C LYS A 28 14.33 -48.15 20.36
N ASP A 29 13.60 -49.02 19.65
CA ASP A 29 13.23 -48.76 18.27
C ASP A 29 12.22 -47.61 18.16
N HIS A 30 11.23 -47.50 19.05
CA HIS A 30 10.37 -46.30 19.15
C HIS A 30 11.12 -45.02 19.57
N GLY A 31 12.22 -45.14 20.31
CA GLY A 31 13.08 -44.02 20.67
C GLY A 31 13.95 -43.54 19.50
N VAL A 32 14.48 -44.45 18.74
CA VAL A 32 15.32 -44.21 17.56
C VAL A 32 14.50 -43.63 16.39
N ASP A 33 13.30 -44.13 16.16
CA ASP A 33 12.40 -43.59 15.14
C ASP A 33 11.93 -42.17 15.50
N LYS A 34 11.59 -41.90 16.77
CA LYS A 34 11.26 -40.51 17.20
C LYS A 34 12.42 -39.57 17.11
N GLU A 35 13.66 -40.00 17.25
CA GLU A 35 14.85 -39.17 17.11
C GLU A 35 15.19 -38.95 15.63
N LYS A 36 14.96 -39.95 14.78
CA LYS A 36 15.14 -39.90 13.33
C LYS A 36 14.09 -38.99 12.68
N ASP A 37 12.83 -39.09 13.11
CA ASP A 37 11.75 -38.22 12.70
C ASP A 37 12.00 -36.76 13.13
N ARG A 38 12.51 -36.53 14.33
CA ARG A 38 12.92 -35.19 14.80
C ARG A 38 14.06 -34.61 13.96
N LYS A 39 15.05 -35.41 13.57
CA LYS A 39 16.17 -34.99 12.72
C LYS A 39 15.70 -34.66 11.30
N GLY A 40 14.90 -35.54 10.69
CA GLY A 40 14.31 -35.30 9.37
C GLY A 40 13.47 -34.04 9.33
N PHE A 41 12.61 -33.84 10.34
CA PHE A 41 11.80 -32.65 10.50
C PHE A 41 12.62 -31.36 10.67
N TYR A 42 13.68 -31.41 11.46
CA TYR A 42 14.58 -30.25 11.63
C TYR A 42 15.25 -29.85 10.32
N VAL A 43 15.67 -30.80 9.50
CA VAL A 43 16.24 -30.54 8.17
C VAL A 43 15.20 -29.90 7.25
N PHE A 44 13.98 -30.42 7.19
CA PHE A 44 12.88 -29.87 6.40
C PHE A 44 12.59 -28.39 6.79
N TYR A 45 12.52 -28.11 8.08
CA TYR A 45 12.36 -26.75 8.57
C TYR A 45 13.48 -25.81 8.13
N GLN A 46 14.74 -26.24 8.24
CA GLN A 46 15.89 -25.42 7.83
C GLN A 46 15.87 -25.14 6.31
N VAL A 47 15.45 -26.10 5.51
CA VAL A 47 15.33 -25.95 4.06
C VAL A 47 14.25 -24.92 3.70
N ILE A 48 13.03 -25.03 4.25
CA ILE A 48 11.94 -24.09 3.99
C ILE A 48 12.30 -22.68 4.47
N ASN A 49 12.80 -22.55 5.70
CA ASN A 49 13.23 -21.28 6.26
C ASN A 49 14.31 -20.62 5.38
N SER A 50 15.27 -21.40 4.90
CA SER A 50 16.34 -20.91 4.03
C SER A 50 15.81 -20.50 2.65
N LEU A 51 14.92 -21.31 2.07
CA LEU A 51 14.31 -21.03 0.77
C LEU A 51 13.51 -19.72 0.81
N ILE A 52 12.63 -19.55 1.80
CA ILE A 52 11.82 -18.32 1.95
C ILE A 52 12.75 -17.10 2.11
N ARG A 53 13.81 -17.21 2.91
CA ARG A 53 14.77 -16.11 3.12
C ARG A 53 15.58 -15.78 1.86
N ILE A 54 15.97 -16.80 1.09
CA ILE A 54 16.71 -16.60 -0.17
C ILE A 54 15.80 -15.89 -1.19
N LEU A 55 14.56 -16.37 -1.36
CA LEU A 55 13.60 -15.74 -2.26
C LEU A 55 13.30 -14.30 -1.83
N LEU A 56 13.04 -14.10 -0.54
CA LEU A 56 12.77 -12.76 0.00
C LEU A 56 13.98 -11.84 -0.18
N ALA A 57 15.20 -12.31 0.13
CA ALA A 57 16.41 -11.51 -0.05
C ALA A 57 16.69 -11.19 -1.52
N GLY A 58 16.45 -12.13 -2.43
CA GLY A 58 16.60 -11.93 -3.87
C GLY A 58 15.65 -10.85 -4.41
N ILE A 59 14.36 -10.95 -4.07
CA ILE A 59 13.35 -9.96 -4.50
C ILE A 59 13.64 -8.59 -3.87
N LEU A 60 13.90 -8.53 -2.56
CA LEU A 60 14.26 -7.27 -1.87
C LEU A 60 15.52 -6.63 -2.46
N PHE A 61 16.47 -7.43 -2.90
CA PHE A 61 17.68 -6.93 -3.55
C PHE A 61 17.37 -6.34 -4.93
N CYS A 62 16.55 -7.01 -5.76
CA CYS A 62 16.11 -6.46 -7.04
C CYS A 62 15.33 -5.15 -6.88
N LEU A 63 14.38 -5.11 -5.94
CA LEU A 63 13.61 -3.90 -5.64
C LEU A 63 14.49 -2.77 -5.10
N PHE A 64 15.48 -3.10 -4.27
CA PHE A 64 16.48 -2.14 -3.82
C PHE A 64 17.27 -1.55 -5.00
N LEU A 65 17.72 -2.38 -5.94
CA LEU A 65 18.41 -1.89 -7.14
C LEU A 65 17.51 -0.97 -7.96
N HIS A 66 16.26 -1.38 -8.23
CA HIS A 66 15.30 -0.50 -8.90
C HIS A 66 15.21 0.86 -8.20
N SER A 67 15.05 0.88 -6.88
CA SER A 67 14.85 2.12 -6.11
C SER A 67 16.06 3.06 -6.02
N ILE A 68 17.27 2.61 -6.32
CA ILE A 68 18.46 3.48 -6.33
C ILE A 68 18.86 3.95 -7.73
N PHE A 69 18.43 3.22 -8.76
CA PHE A 69 18.79 3.54 -10.14
C PHE A 69 17.66 4.22 -10.92
N SER A 70 16.43 4.06 -10.48
CA SER A 70 15.26 4.64 -11.15
C SER A 70 14.16 5.01 -10.15
N THR A 71 13.25 5.86 -10.62
CA THR A 71 12.03 6.24 -9.91
C THR A 71 10.86 6.16 -10.88
N SER A 72 9.74 5.58 -10.43
CA SER A 72 8.52 5.48 -11.24
C SER A 72 7.48 6.49 -10.77
N PHE A 73 6.75 7.08 -11.71
CA PHE A 73 5.61 7.95 -11.42
C PHE A 73 4.63 7.98 -12.60
N ILE A 74 3.40 8.39 -12.36
CA ILE A 74 2.43 8.62 -13.43
C ILE A 74 2.66 10.02 -14.00
N GLY A 75 2.95 10.09 -15.29
CA GLY A 75 3.16 11.34 -16.04
C GLY A 75 2.24 11.42 -17.25
N LYS A 76 2.07 12.64 -17.81
CA LYS A 76 1.36 12.86 -19.07
C LYS A 76 2.35 12.79 -20.21
N VAL A 77 2.07 11.97 -21.21
CA VAL A 77 2.89 11.78 -22.41
C VAL A 77 2.08 12.21 -23.61
N THR A 78 2.72 12.92 -24.56
CA THR A 78 2.10 13.29 -25.81
C THR A 78 2.40 12.22 -26.85
N GLY A 79 1.38 11.62 -27.43
CA GLY A 79 1.51 10.66 -28.52
C GLY A 79 1.99 11.32 -29.83
N GLU A 80 2.39 10.50 -30.81
CA GLU A 80 2.79 10.97 -32.13
C GLU A 80 1.65 11.67 -32.89
N ASP A 81 0.41 11.35 -32.54
CA ASP A 81 -0.82 11.96 -33.05
C ASP A 81 -1.20 13.28 -32.34
N GLY A 82 -0.39 13.70 -31.36
CA GLY A 82 -0.65 14.87 -30.52
C GLY A 82 -1.61 14.61 -29.34
N SER A 83 -2.12 13.40 -29.19
CA SER A 83 -2.95 13.04 -28.04
C SER A 83 -2.12 13.02 -26.74
N VAL A 84 -2.70 13.50 -25.64
CA VAL A 84 -2.05 13.49 -24.33
C VAL A 84 -2.72 12.40 -23.49
N TYR A 85 -1.94 11.41 -23.09
CA TYR A 85 -2.40 10.33 -22.25
C TYR A 85 -1.51 10.12 -21.01
N GLU A 86 -2.07 9.52 -19.99
CA GLU A 86 -1.32 9.20 -18.77
C GLU A 86 -0.54 7.90 -18.96
N ARG A 87 0.74 7.94 -18.56
CA ARG A 87 1.64 6.78 -18.60
C ARG A 87 2.48 6.72 -17.35
N THR A 88 2.76 5.50 -16.89
CA THR A 88 3.78 5.28 -15.88
C THR A 88 5.16 5.39 -16.53
N LEU A 89 5.91 6.38 -16.09
CA LEU A 89 7.27 6.66 -16.52
C LEU A 89 8.25 6.11 -15.48
N ASN A 90 9.29 5.45 -15.95
CA ASN A 90 10.38 4.96 -15.11
C ASN A 90 11.66 5.70 -15.50
N ILE A 91 12.03 6.70 -14.71
CA ILE A 91 13.13 7.62 -15.01
C ILE A 91 14.42 7.27 -14.26
N PRO A 92 15.60 7.59 -14.84
CA PRO A 92 16.88 7.43 -14.18
C PRO A 92 16.98 8.23 -12.88
N ASP A 93 17.64 7.67 -11.87
CA ASP A 93 17.98 8.37 -10.63
C ASP A 93 19.50 8.37 -10.40
N ALA A 94 19.96 9.17 -9.46
CA ALA A 94 21.36 9.31 -9.09
C ALA A 94 21.73 8.42 -7.90
N PRO A 95 22.29 7.21 -8.09
CA PRO A 95 22.52 6.22 -7.03
C PRO A 95 23.35 6.75 -5.86
N TRP A 96 24.30 7.64 -6.13
CA TRP A 96 25.17 8.20 -5.09
C TRP A 96 24.41 8.99 -4.03
N LYS A 97 23.30 9.64 -4.38
CA LYS A 97 22.44 10.35 -3.43
C LYS A 97 21.75 9.37 -2.46
N HIS A 98 21.28 8.25 -2.99
CA HIS A 98 20.71 7.17 -2.16
C HIS A 98 21.75 6.60 -1.21
N PHE A 99 22.97 6.34 -1.68
CA PHE A 99 24.05 5.83 -0.80
C PHE A 99 24.39 6.79 0.34
N ILE A 100 24.36 8.11 0.12
CA ILE A 100 24.51 9.09 1.20
C ILE A 100 23.45 8.88 2.28
N VAL A 101 22.17 8.79 1.89
CA VAL A 101 21.05 8.59 2.83
C VAL A 101 21.15 7.24 3.55
N LEU A 102 21.48 6.16 2.82
CA LEU A 102 21.66 4.82 3.37
C LEU A 102 22.78 4.73 4.44
N PHE A 103 23.80 5.59 4.33
CA PHE A 103 24.86 5.70 5.32
C PHE A 103 24.49 6.66 6.46
N LEU A 104 23.95 7.81 6.12
CA LEU A 104 23.67 8.89 7.06
C LEU A 104 22.61 8.47 8.10
N VAL A 105 21.53 7.82 7.67
CA VAL A 105 20.43 7.46 8.57
C VAL A 105 20.89 6.51 9.69
N PRO A 106 21.50 5.34 9.43
CA PRO A 106 21.97 4.47 10.50
C PRO A 106 23.10 5.10 11.33
N ALA A 107 23.92 5.98 10.74
CA ALA A 107 24.95 6.71 11.47
C ALA A 107 24.36 7.71 12.47
N VAL A 108 23.34 8.49 12.04
CA VAL A 108 22.60 9.39 12.94
C VAL A 108 21.87 8.62 14.03
N MET A 109 21.23 7.50 13.70
CA MET A 109 20.58 6.62 14.67
C MET A 109 21.61 6.09 15.69
N ALA A 110 22.79 5.67 15.25
CA ALA A 110 23.88 5.24 16.14
C ALA A 110 24.34 6.37 17.06
N LEU A 111 24.49 7.58 16.54
CA LEU A 111 24.84 8.77 17.34
C LEU A 111 23.79 9.06 18.41
N VAL A 112 22.50 9.01 18.06
CA VAL A 112 21.38 9.17 19.01
C VAL A 112 21.44 8.11 20.11
N ILE A 113 21.73 6.85 19.77
CA ILE A 113 21.90 5.76 20.75
C ILE A 113 23.07 6.08 21.70
N ILE A 114 24.22 6.48 21.18
CA ILE A 114 25.41 6.83 21.96
C ILE A 114 25.14 7.99 22.90
N LEU A 115 24.52 9.07 22.41
CA LEU A 115 24.18 10.25 23.21
C LEU A 115 23.21 9.91 24.33
N ARG A 116 22.16 9.14 24.02
CA ARG A 116 21.19 8.67 25.02
C ARG A 116 21.85 7.85 26.11
N ASP A 117 22.69 6.89 25.75
CA ASP A 117 23.36 6.00 26.70
C ASP A 117 24.41 6.78 27.52
N GLY A 118 25.06 7.78 26.91
CA GLY A 118 25.95 8.72 27.59
C GLY A 118 25.22 9.57 28.62
N LEU A 119 24.06 10.12 28.26
CA LEU A 119 23.21 10.91 29.18
C LEU A 119 22.70 10.04 30.34
N GLN A 120 22.24 8.80 30.06
CA GLN A 120 21.77 7.90 31.11
C GLN A 120 22.87 7.53 32.11
N LYS A 121 24.12 7.37 31.65
CA LYS A 121 25.28 7.12 32.55
C LYS A 121 25.64 8.35 33.39
N ARG A 122 25.53 9.56 32.83
CA ARG A 122 25.74 10.81 33.59
C ARG A 122 24.69 11.00 34.67
N THR A 123 23.41 10.86 34.35
CA THR A 123 22.31 10.96 35.32
C THR A 123 22.34 9.88 36.40
N ALA A 124 22.81 8.67 36.08
CA ALA A 124 23.02 7.62 37.07
C ALA A 124 24.21 7.93 38.02
N LYS A 125 25.19 8.72 37.58
CA LYS A 125 26.36 9.12 38.38
C LYS A 125 26.10 10.35 39.27
N GLU A 126 25.14 11.20 38.85
CA GLU A 126 24.70 12.45 39.52
C GLU A 126 23.43 12.25 40.34
N GLN A 127 23.35 11.23 41.18
CA GLN A 127 22.19 10.87 42.02
C GLN A 127 21.69 11.98 43.02
N ARG A 128 21.80 13.25 42.71
CA ARG A 128 21.41 14.36 43.63
C ARG A 128 20.34 15.34 43.17
N LEU A 129 19.75 15.20 42.01
CA LEU A 129 18.63 16.04 41.59
C LEU A 129 17.44 15.18 41.12
N PRO A 130 16.21 15.47 41.59
CA PRO A 130 15.03 14.84 41.00
C PRO A 130 14.83 15.43 39.61
N VAL A 131 15.55 14.88 38.62
CA VAL A 131 15.31 15.18 37.23
C VAL A 131 13.89 14.75 36.91
N ILE A 132 13.13 15.66 36.33
CA ILE A 132 11.78 15.45 35.81
C ILE A 132 11.75 14.11 35.08
N SER A 133 11.15 13.13 35.71
CA SER A 133 11.19 11.70 35.39
C SER A 133 10.35 11.34 34.14
N GLY A 134 10.46 12.12 33.05
CA GLY A 134 9.80 11.83 31.78
C GLY A 134 10.19 10.49 31.16
N SER A 135 11.45 10.01 31.42
CA SER A 135 11.90 8.75 30.90
C SER A 135 11.23 7.54 31.57
N ARG A 136 10.91 7.62 32.88
CA ARG A 136 10.25 6.53 33.59
C ARG A 136 8.78 6.37 33.22
N MET A 137 8.13 7.39 32.66
CA MET A 137 6.72 7.34 32.25
C MET A 137 6.50 6.38 31.08
N PHE A 138 7.53 6.13 30.27
CA PHE A 138 7.48 5.27 29.09
C PHE A 138 8.29 3.97 29.25
N ASP A 139 8.84 3.70 30.44
CA ASP A 139 9.54 2.45 30.71
C ASP A 139 8.57 1.33 31.13
N GLY A 140 8.88 0.11 30.72
CA GLY A 140 8.09 -1.10 30.94
C GLY A 140 6.89 -1.23 29.99
N GLU A 141 6.14 -2.33 30.11
CA GLU A 141 5.00 -2.62 29.21
C GLU A 141 3.87 -1.58 29.30
N ARG A 142 3.64 -1.00 30.45
CA ARG A 142 2.61 0.05 30.61
C ARG A 142 3.03 1.34 29.94
N GLY A 143 4.32 1.69 30.01
CA GLY A 143 4.86 2.86 29.33
C GLY A 143 4.83 2.73 27.81
N GLU A 144 5.21 1.55 27.28
CA GLU A 144 5.10 1.24 25.85
C GLU A 144 3.67 1.37 25.35
N ARG A 145 2.68 0.80 26.08
CA ARG A 145 1.26 0.90 25.69
C ARG A 145 0.75 2.34 25.69
N LYS A 146 1.14 3.16 26.69
CA LYS A 146 0.79 4.58 26.72
C LYS A 146 1.39 5.34 25.55
N PHE A 147 2.66 5.06 25.23
CA PHE A 147 3.35 5.70 24.12
C PHE A 147 2.71 5.33 22.77
N LEU A 148 2.42 4.06 22.53
CA LEU A 148 1.66 3.63 21.35
C LEU A 148 0.29 4.29 21.29
N GLY A 149 -0.41 4.42 22.42
CA GLY A 149 -1.68 5.14 22.47
C GLY A 149 -1.56 6.61 22.06
N ILE A 150 -0.50 7.30 22.48
CA ILE A 150 -0.22 8.69 22.06
C ILE A 150 0.04 8.74 20.54
N LEU A 151 0.84 7.82 20.00
CA LEU A 151 1.12 7.77 18.56
C LEU A 151 -0.17 7.50 17.76
N CYS A 152 -1.05 6.61 18.25
CA CYS A 152 -2.38 6.39 17.67
C CYS A 152 -3.22 7.69 17.63
N LEU A 153 -3.21 8.46 18.71
CA LEU A 153 -3.94 9.74 18.79
C LEU A 153 -3.36 10.78 17.83
N ILE A 154 -2.03 10.81 17.65
CA ILE A 154 -1.38 11.72 16.68
C ILE A 154 -1.83 11.40 15.25
N VAL A 155 -1.83 10.11 14.86
CA VAL A 155 -2.27 9.70 13.53
C VAL A 155 -3.76 9.99 13.32
N ALA A 156 -4.59 9.69 14.33
CA ALA A 156 -6.02 9.98 14.27
C ALA A 156 -6.27 11.50 14.12
N PHE A 157 -5.59 12.33 14.91
CA PHE A 157 -5.70 13.78 14.81
C PHE A 157 -5.25 14.30 13.44
N ALA A 158 -4.09 13.84 12.93
CA ALA A 158 -3.60 14.21 11.60
C ALA A 158 -4.60 13.82 10.50
N GLY A 159 -5.20 12.61 10.60
CA GLY A 159 -6.24 12.17 9.68
C GLY A 159 -7.50 13.02 9.73
N CYS A 160 -7.97 13.37 10.92
CA CYS A 160 -9.11 14.30 11.08
C CYS A 160 -8.81 15.68 10.48
N MET A 161 -7.60 16.22 10.74
CA MET A 161 -7.18 17.50 10.16
C MET A 161 -7.12 17.44 8.63
N TRP A 162 -6.63 16.33 8.07
CA TRP A 162 -6.59 16.13 6.62
C TRP A 162 -7.99 16.12 6.02
N ILE A 163 -8.92 15.35 6.61
CA ILE A 163 -10.31 15.26 6.15
C ILE A 163 -10.99 16.64 6.19
N THR A 164 -10.84 17.36 7.32
CA THR A 164 -11.48 18.68 7.48
C THR A 164 -10.90 19.74 6.55
N SER A 165 -9.60 19.61 6.20
CA SER A 165 -8.93 20.56 5.32
C SER A 165 -9.19 20.29 3.84
N THR A 166 -9.46 19.04 3.46
CA THR A 166 -9.56 18.65 2.04
C THR A 166 -11.00 18.33 1.61
N GLN A 167 -11.82 17.76 2.47
CA GLN A 167 -13.20 17.33 2.19
C GLN A 167 -13.39 16.71 0.80
N LEU A 168 -12.48 15.81 0.44
CA LEU A 168 -12.44 15.19 -0.89
C LEU A 168 -13.63 14.26 -1.11
N VAL A 169 -14.30 14.45 -2.23
CA VAL A 169 -15.41 13.59 -2.69
C VAL A 169 -14.83 12.35 -3.39
N PRO A 170 -15.45 11.17 -3.27
CA PRO A 170 -15.00 10.00 -4.02
C PRO A 170 -14.97 10.24 -5.53
N GLY A 171 -13.92 9.77 -6.19
CA GLY A 171 -13.79 9.78 -7.65
C GLY A 171 -13.54 8.36 -8.17
N SER A 172 -13.61 8.16 -9.47
CA SER A 172 -13.33 6.87 -10.15
C SER A 172 -14.15 5.70 -9.56
N ASP A 173 -13.55 4.53 -9.40
CA ASP A 173 -14.20 3.34 -8.80
C ASP A 173 -14.85 3.57 -7.42
N PRO A 174 -14.23 4.28 -6.47
CA PRO A 174 -14.89 4.66 -5.22
C PRO A 174 -16.21 5.38 -5.40
N ALA A 175 -16.29 6.31 -6.35
CA ALA A 175 -17.56 7.00 -6.68
C ALA A 175 -18.57 6.00 -7.26
N LYS A 176 -18.12 5.12 -8.17
CA LYS A 176 -18.99 4.13 -8.82
C LYS A 176 -19.66 3.20 -7.81
N VAL A 177 -18.87 2.59 -6.91
CA VAL A 177 -19.43 1.66 -5.90
C VAL A 177 -20.32 2.39 -4.90
N TYR A 178 -20.02 3.65 -4.57
CA TYR A 178 -20.88 4.45 -3.69
C TYR A 178 -22.20 4.82 -4.38
N THR A 179 -22.15 5.26 -5.63
CA THR A 179 -23.35 5.57 -6.45
C THR A 179 -24.28 4.35 -6.57
N ILE A 180 -23.71 3.16 -6.81
CA ILE A 180 -24.50 1.92 -6.87
C ILE A 180 -25.18 1.65 -5.53
N ALA A 181 -24.50 1.89 -4.40
CA ALA A 181 -25.12 1.74 -3.08
C ALA A 181 -26.31 2.71 -2.89
N MET A 182 -26.23 3.92 -3.43
CA MET A 182 -27.35 4.88 -3.43
C MET A 182 -28.46 4.44 -4.37
N GLN A 183 -28.13 3.96 -5.58
CA GLN A 183 -29.12 3.39 -6.50
C GLN A 183 -29.90 2.23 -5.87
N TRP A 184 -29.27 1.39 -5.04
CA TRP A 184 -29.96 0.33 -4.32
C TRP A 184 -31.01 0.87 -3.33
N ARG A 185 -30.79 2.03 -2.73
CA ARG A 185 -31.82 2.68 -1.89
C ARG A 185 -33.05 3.11 -2.70
N GLU A 186 -32.84 3.48 -3.96
CA GLU A 186 -33.86 3.89 -4.90
C GLU A 186 -34.48 2.69 -5.63
N GLN A 187 -34.16 1.45 -5.20
CA GLN A 187 -34.59 0.21 -5.84
C GLN A 187 -34.13 0.09 -7.30
N ASN A 188 -33.07 0.77 -7.67
CA ASN A 188 -32.42 0.67 -8.97
C ASN A 188 -31.24 -0.32 -8.89
N PHE A 189 -31.39 -1.46 -9.54
CA PHE A 189 -30.42 -2.55 -9.57
C PHE A 189 -29.76 -2.73 -10.95
N SER A 190 -29.82 -1.73 -11.79
CA SER A 190 -29.27 -1.74 -13.16
C SER A 190 -27.78 -2.09 -13.21
N ALA A 191 -27.03 -1.91 -12.12
CA ALA A 191 -25.63 -2.33 -12.03
C ALA A 191 -25.43 -3.85 -12.20
N PHE A 192 -26.47 -4.68 -11.99
CA PHE A 192 -26.46 -6.12 -12.25
C PHE A 192 -26.94 -6.50 -13.63
N ALA A 193 -27.53 -5.58 -14.38
CA ALA A 193 -27.93 -5.83 -15.76
C ALA A 193 -26.70 -6.12 -16.65
N GLU A 194 -26.92 -6.75 -17.78
CA GLU A 194 -25.88 -7.06 -18.76
C GLU A 194 -25.03 -5.82 -19.10
N GLY A 195 -23.70 -5.96 -19.00
CA GLY A 195 -22.77 -4.86 -19.18
C GLY A 195 -22.62 -3.92 -17.97
N GLY A 196 -23.46 -4.04 -16.95
CA GLY A 196 -23.41 -3.23 -15.74
C GLY A 196 -22.16 -3.52 -14.87
N TYR A 197 -21.88 -2.61 -13.95
CA TYR A 197 -20.65 -2.69 -13.13
C TYR A 197 -20.59 -3.95 -12.26
N LEU A 198 -21.67 -4.31 -11.57
CA LEU A 198 -21.73 -5.50 -10.72
C LEU A 198 -21.95 -6.79 -11.51
N PHE A 199 -22.43 -6.71 -12.73
CA PHE A 199 -22.44 -7.83 -13.67
C PHE A 199 -20.99 -8.22 -14.06
N ARG A 200 -20.14 -7.22 -14.27
CA ARG A 200 -18.72 -7.41 -14.60
C ARG A 200 -17.88 -7.75 -13.37
N TYR A 201 -18.14 -7.07 -12.25
CA TYR A 201 -17.34 -7.13 -11.01
C TYR A 201 -18.19 -7.54 -9.79
N PRO A 202 -18.78 -8.73 -9.77
CA PRO A 202 -19.69 -9.15 -8.68
C PRO A 202 -19.00 -9.20 -7.31
N PHE A 203 -17.68 -9.38 -7.27
CA PHE A 203 -16.88 -9.34 -6.03
C PHE A 203 -16.83 -7.95 -5.36
N GLN A 204 -17.31 -6.89 -6.04
CA GLN A 204 -17.47 -5.57 -5.44
C GLN A 204 -18.79 -5.42 -4.67
N SER A 205 -19.72 -6.38 -4.77
CA SER A 205 -20.99 -6.33 -4.06
C SER A 205 -20.85 -6.18 -2.55
N GLY A 206 -19.76 -6.71 -1.96
CA GLY A 206 -19.49 -6.59 -0.53
C GLY A 206 -19.20 -5.17 -0.07
N ILE A 207 -18.41 -4.38 -0.82
CA ILE A 207 -18.15 -2.98 -0.49
C ILE A 207 -19.38 -2.10 -0.77
N VAL A 208 -20.14 -2.39 -1.86
CA VAL A 208 -21.42 -1.73 -2.14
C VAL A 208 -22.40 -1.96 -0.98
N LEU A 209 -22.50 -3.19 -0.49
CA LEU A 209 -23.35 -3.53 0.65
C LEU A 209 -22.94 -2.77 1.93
N PHE A 210 -21.65 -2.62 2.18
CA PHE A 210 -21.16 -1.82 3.30
C PHE A 210 -21.58 -0.36 3.17
N TYR A 211 -21.48 0.26 1.99
CA TYR A 211 -21.94 1.62 1.75
C TYR A 211 -23.45 1.75 1.80
N TYR A 212 -24.19 0.76 1.31
CA TYR A 212 -25.65 0.72 1.42
C TYR A 212 -26.09 0.81 2.88
N PHE A 213 -25.53 0.00 3.79
CA PHE A 213 -25.80 0.11 5.22
C PHE A 213 -25.35 1.44 5.82
N TRP A 214 -24.21 1.95 5.40
CA TRP A 214 -23.69 3.24 5.85
C TRP A 214 -24.68 4.36 5.60
N THR A 215 -25.27 4.41 4.40
CA THR A 215 -26.22 5.47 4.03
C THR A 215 -27.49 5.46 4.84
N PHE A 216 -27.92 4.32 5.39
CA PHE A 216 -29.05 4.26 6.32
C PHE A 216 -28.71 4.75 7.71
N LEU A 217 -27.50 4.47 8.19
CA LEU A 217 -27.10 4.79 9.56
C LEU A 217 -26.63 6.26 9.70
N PHE A 218 -25.98 6.78 8.68
CA PHE A 218 -25.25 8.05 8.76
C PHE A 218 -25.64 9.06 7.67
N GLY A 219 -26.64 8.75 6.87
CA GLY A 219 -27.11 9.60 5.78
C GLY A 219 -26.33 9.45 4.47
N ILE A 220 -26.89 10.02 3.41
CA ILE A 220 -26.29 10.09 2.09
C ILE A 220 -25.20 11.16 2.06
N ASN A 221 -24.22 11.01 1.17
CA ASN A 221 -23.10 11.96 0.96
C ASN A 221 -22.23 12.23 2.20
N ASN A 222 -22.34 11.40 3.25
CA ASN A 222 -21.48 11.49 4.41
C ASN A 222 -20.10 10.85 4.15
N TYR A 223 -19.36 11.41 3.20
CA TYR A 223 -18.02 10.93 2.84
C TYR A 223 -17.00 11.15 3.95
N ALA A 224 -17.10 12.28 4.66
CA ALA A 224 -16.22 12.57 5.80
C ALA A 224 -16.33 11.49 6.88
N GLY A 225 -17.54 11.01 7.17
CA GLY A 225 -17.74 9.91 8.11
C GLY A 225 -17.07 8.61 7.65
N LEU A 226 -17.16 8.25 6.35
CA LEU A 226 -16.47 7.11 5.78
C LEU A 226 -14.94 7.27 5.81
N GLN A 227 -14.44 8.49 5.56
CA GLN A 227 -13.03 8.80 5.68
C GLN A 227 -12.54 8.69 7.14
N LEU A 228 -13.37 9.03 8.12
CA LEU A 228 -13.07 8.78 9.55
C LEU A 228 -12.98 7.28 9.88
N VAL A 229 -13.79 6.43 9.24
CA VAL A 229 -13.63 4.98 9.34
C VAL A 229 -12.27 4.55 8.78
N ASN A 230 -11.84 5.13 7.66
CA ASN A 230 -10.51 4.89 7.10
C ASN A 230 -9.39 5.40 8.03
N VAL A 231 -9.56 6.52 8.74
CA VAL A 231 -8.60 6.97 9.78
C VAL A 231 -8.48 5.93 10.88
N ALA A 232 -9.60 5.44 11.39
CA ALA A 232 -9.59 4.38 12.41
C ALA A 232 -8.92 3.09 11.88
N ALA A 233 -9.19 2.73 10.64
CA ALA A 233 -8.55 1.59 9.97
C ALA A 233 -7.03 1.78 9.83
N LEU A 234 -6.56 2.97 9.42
CA LEU A 234 -5.14 3.31 9.33
C LEU A 234 -4.43 3.17 10.69
N VAL A 235 -5.03 3.71 11.74
CA VAL A 235 -4.52 3.58 13.12
C VAL A 235 -4.42 2.11 13.51
N LEU A 236 -5.41 1.28 13.18
CA LEU A 236 -5.40 -0.16 13.44
C LEU A 236 -4.34 -0.90 12.63
N VAL A 237 -4.14 -0.56 11.34
CA VAL A 237 -3.07 -1.11 10.50
C VAL A 237 -1.71 -0.87 11.15
N TYR A 238 -1.41 0.37 11.53
CA TYR A 238 -0.15 0.72 12.19
C TYR A 238 0.00 0.02 13.54
N PHE A 239 -1.07 -0.02 14.33
CA PHE A 239 -1.10 -0.69 15.62
C PHE A 239 -0.82 -2.20 15.48
N PHE A 240 -1.50 -2.90 14.56
CA PHE A 240 -1.29 -4.33 14.38
C PHE A 240 0.11 -4.65 13.87
N LEU A 241 0.66 -3.86 12.94
CA LEU A 241 2.03 -4.04 12.46
C LEU A 241 3.06 -3.82 13.57
N ALA A 242 2.88 -2.80 14.41
CA ALA A 242 3.74 -2.56 15.57
C ALA A 242 3.65 -3.72 16.59
N ARG A 243 2.43 -4.25 16.83
CA ARG A 243 2.24 -5.40 17.71
C ARG A 243 2.80 -6.69 17.13
N LEU A 244 2.67 -6.93 15.83
CA LEU A 244 3.28 -8.06 15.13
C LEU A 244 4.81 -8.00 15.20
N ALA A 245 5.41 -6.82 15.05
CA ALA A 245 6.85 -6.64 15.21
C ALA A 245 7.33 -7.12 16.60
N GLY A 246 6.58 -6.87 17.65
CA GLY A 246 6.85 -7.43 18.99
C GLY A 246 6.78 -8.96 19.06
N TYR A 247 5.96 -9.61 18.22
CA TYR A 247 5.95 -11.08 18.07
C TYR A 247 7.12 -11.59 17.24
N PHE A 248 7.52 -10.84 16.21
CA PHE A 248 8.65 -11.21 15.37
C PHE A 248 9.97 -11.14 16.15
N TRP A 249 10.16 -10.10 16.97
CA TRP A 249 11.42 -9.82 17.68
C TRP A 249 11.18 -9.61 19.16
N LYS A 250 10.82 -10.68 19.87
CA LYS A 250 10.51 -10.68 21.32
C LYS A 250 11.68 -10.16 22.17
N GLU A 251 12.92 -10.29 21.69
CA GLU A 251 14.12 -9.79 22.33
C GLU A 251 14.25 -8.26 22.30
N ASP A 252 13.55 -7.57 21.41
CA ASP A 252 13.63 -6.12 21.22
C ASP A 252 12.34 -5.42 21.66
N ARG A 253 12.22 -5.12 22.94
CA ARG A 253 11.01 -4.54 23.54
C ARG A 253 10.57 -3.21 22.93
N LYS A 254 11.49 -2.45 22.34
CA LYS A 254 11.18 -1.12 21.76
C LYS A 254 10.85 -1.15 20.28
N ILE A 255 10.81 -2.34 19.67
CA ILE A 255 10.60 -2.47 18.24
C ILE A 255 9.19 -2.02 17.81
N GLY A 256 8.16 -2.29 18.61
CA GLY A 256 6.80 -1.89 18.29
C GLY A 256 6.63 -0.38 18.10
N PRO A 257 6.99 0.45 19.09
CA PRO A 257 7.00 1.91 18.92
C PRO A 257 7.86 2.41 17.75
N ALA A 258 9.04 1.81 17.53
CA ALA A 258 9.91 2.19 16.43
C ALA A 258 9.26 1.90 15.07
N VAL A 259 8.61 0.75 14.93
CA VAL A 259 7.84 0.39 13.71
C VAL A 259 6.66 1.35 13.51
N TYR A 260 5.94 1.70 14.58
CA TYR A 260 4.83 2.65 14.48
C TYR A 260 5.32 4.02 13.96
N ILE A 261 6.44 4.52 14.49
CA ILE A 261 7.06 5.77 14.03
C ILE A 261 7.51 5.64 12.56
N GLY A 262 8.13 4.52 12.17
CA GLY A 262 8.52 4.27 10.79
C GLY A 262 7.34 4.30 9.82
N LEU A 263 6.19 3.74 10.23
CA LEU A 263 4.94 3.77 9.47
C LEU A 263 4.35 5.19 9.40
N MET A 264 4.44 5.98 10.46
CA MET A 264 4.00 7.38 10.45
C MET A 264 4.83 8.26 9.53
N LEU A 265 6.14 8.02 9.46
CA LEU A 265 7.04 8.77 8.58
C LEU A 265 6.86 8.41 7.11
N TRP A 266 6.44 7.19 6.82
CA TRP A 266 6.11 6.74 5.47
C TRP A 266 4.64 7.05 5.18
N VAL A 267 4.38 8.24 4.65
CA VAL A 267 3.04 8.82 4.49
C VAL A 267 2.19 8.32 3.30
N PRO A 268 2.66 7.56 2.29
CA PRO A 268 1.80 7.15 1.19
C PRO A 268 0.49 6.51 1.62
N LEU A 269 0.50 5.62 2.63
CA LEU A 269 -0.72 4.99 3.13
C LEU A 269 -1.67 5.98 3.83
N PHE A 270 -1.15 7.10 4.34
CA PHE A 270 -1.97 8.15 4.95
C PHE A 270 -2.92 8.78 3.92
N PHE A 271 -2.48 8.98 2.68
CA PHE A 271 -3.30 9.55 1.62
C PHE A 271 -4.45 8.64 1.18
N TYR A 272 -4.41 7.35 1.52
CA TYR A 272 -5.53 6.42 1.28
C TYR A 272 -6.72 6.63 2.22
N ILE A 273 -6.61 7.50 3.23
CA ILE A 273 -7.74 7.87 4.11
C ILE A 273 -8.95 8.33 3.29
N THR A 274 -8.70 9.12 2.26
CA THR A 274 -9.74 9.65 1.37
C THR A 274 -10.19 8.66 0.31
N TYR A 275 -9.43 7.55 0.08
CA TYR A 275 -9.74 6.56 -0.95
C TYR A 275 -10.73 5.52 -0.43
N LEU A 276 -12.02 5.76 -0.72
CA LEU A 276 -13.14 4.97 -0.21
C LEU A 276 -13.38 3.71 -1.08
N TYR A 277 -12.44 2.74 -1.05
CA TYR A 277 -12.50 1.51 -1.86
C TYR A 277 -12.12 0.24 -1.08
N GLY A 278 -12.33 0.26 0.23
CA GLY A 278 -12.16 -0.90 1.11
C GLY A 278 -10.71 -1.27 1.46
N ILE A 279 -9.68 -0.62 0.88
CA ILE A 279 -8.27 -1.00 1.07
C ILE A 279 -7.87 -0.93 2.54
N LEU A 280 -8.03 0.24 3.19
CA LEU A 280 -7.61 0.42 4.59
C LEU A 280 -8.40 -0.46 5.56
N VAL A 281 -9.73 -0.53 5.39
CA VAL A 281 -10.59 -1.32 6.28
C VAL A 281 -10.33 -2.81 6.10
N GLY A 282 -10.19 -3.27 4.85
CA GLY A 282 -9.80 -4.64 4.54
C GLY A 282 -8.46 -5.02 5.14
N MET A 283 -7.44 -4.15 4.98
CA MET A 283 -6.11 -4.34 5.57
C MET A 283 -6.15 -4.39 7.10
N ALA A 284 -6.92 -3.52 7.75
CA ALA A 284 -7.05 -3.51 9.21
C ALA A 284 -7.64 -4.84 9.71
N CYS A 285 -8.68 -5.35 9.06
CA CYS A 285 -9.29 -6.64 9.36
C CYS A 285 -8.29 -7.79 9.10
N ALA A 286 -7.61 -7.80 7.96
CA ALA A 286 -6.66 -8.84 7.59
C ALA A 286 -5.46 -8.90 8.54
N LEU A 287 -4.84 -7.75 8.86
CA LEU A 287 -3.74 -7.67 9.84
C LEU A 287 -4.21 -7.99 11.26
N GLY A 288 -5.46 -7.64 11.60
CA GLY A 288 -6.11 -8.09 12.83
C GLY A 288 -6.20 -9.60 12.90
N ALA A 289 -6.60 -10.27 11.80
CA ALA A 289 -6.64 -11.73 11.70
C ALA A 289 -5.25 -12.35 11.86
N VAL A 290 -4.22 -11.80 11.18
CA VAL A 290 -2.82 -12.24 11.32
C VAL A 290 -2.34 -12.10 12.77
N TYR A 291 -2.65 -10.98 13.42
CA TYR A 291 -2.29 -10.76 14.83
C TYR A 291 -2.98 -11.75 15.76
N MET A 292 -4.26 -12.06 15.53
CA MET A 292 -4.98 -13.08 16.30
C MET A 292 -4.43 -14.48 16.03
N ALA A 293 -4.03 -14.79 14.78
CA ALA A 293 -3.37 -16.05 14.46
C ALA A 293 -2.02 -16.18 15.19
N ALA A 294 -1.21 -15.13 15.22
CA ALA A 294 0.02 -15.12 16.02
C ALA A 294 -0.25 -15.34 17.52
N LYS A 295 -1.29 -14.69 18.07
CA LYS A 295 -1.71 -14.93 19.47
C LYS A 295 -2.22 -16.35 19.73
N TYR A 296 -2.90 -16.96 18.76
CA TYR A 296 -3.30 -18.34 18.87
C TYR A 296 -2.08 -19.26 18.93
N LEU A 297 -1.14 -19.09 18.02
CA LEU A 297 0.09 -19.89 17.98
C LEU A 297 0.89 -19.82 19.29
N ASP A 298 0.85 -18.68 19.99
CA ASP A 298 1.52 -18.47 21.28
C ASP A 298 0.71 -19.03 22.48
N THR A 299 -0.64 -18.85 22.48
CA THR A 299 -1.49 -19.12 23.66
C THR A 299 -2.40 -20.31 23.53
N ARG A 300 -2.63 -20.83 22.35
CA ARG A 300 -3.53 -21.93 21.99
C ARG A 300 -5.01 -21.74 22.41
N LYS A 301 -5.46 -20.47 22.55
CA LYS A 301 -6.82 -20.14 22.97
C LYS A 301 -7.79 -20.07 21.80
N TYR A 302 -8.88 -20.78 21.82
CA TYR A 302 -9.90 -20.87 20.76
C TYR A 302 -10.51 -19.52 20.36
N ARG A 303 -10.68 -18.58 21.31
CA ARG A 303 -11.21 -17.24 21.01
C ARG A 303 -10.43 -16.53 19.90
N TYR A 304 -9.12 -16.73 19.83
CA TYR A 304 -8.30 -16.08 18.79
C TYR A 304 -8.53 -16.70 17.42
N MET A 305 -8.87 -18.00 17.34
CA MET A 305 -9.24 -18.66 16.08
C MET A 305 -10.52 -18.05 15.50
N VAL A 306 -11.56 -17.93 16.35
CA VAL A 306 -12.88 -17.40 15.94
C VAL A 306 -12.74 -15.94 15.49
N ILE A 307 -12.07 -15.09 16.29
CA ILE A 307 -11.87 -13.68 15.95
C ILE A 307 -11.07 -13.55 14.63
N ALA A 308 -10.02 -14.36 14.44
CA ALA A 308 -9.24 -14.33 13.21
C ALA A 308 -10.06 -14.77 11.99
N ALA A 309 -10.88 -15.82 12.12
CA ALA A 309 -11.73 -16.32 11.04
C ALA A 309 -12.78 -15.27 10.63
N LEU A 310 -13.45 -14.63 11.58
CA LEU A 310 -14.43 -13.58 11.31
C LEU A 310 -13.77 -12.32 10.72
N ALA A 311 -12.63 -11.90 11.27
CA ALA A 311 -11.89 -10.77 10.76
C ALA A 311 -11.39 -11.01 9.33
N MET A 312 -10.95 -12.24 9.01
CA MET A 312 -10.52 -12.62 7.67
C MET A 312 -11.70 -12.65 6.68
N GLY A 313 -12.85 -13.19 7.11
CA GLY A 313 -14.08 -13.17 6.32
C GLY A 313 -14.51 -11.74 6.00
N LEU A 314 -14.56 -10.86 6.99
CA LEU A 314 -14.89 -9.44 6.78
C LEU A 314 -13.88 -8.74 5.86
N ALA A 315 -12.58 -9.04 6.01
CA ALA A 315 -11.54 -8.48 5.15
C ALA A 315 -11.79 -8.81 3.67
N THR A 316 -12.16 -10.06 3.36
CA THR A 316 -12.40 -10.50 1.97
C THR A 316 -13.73 -9.98 1.40
N VAL A 317 -14.76 -9.77 2.22
CA VAL A 317 -16.00 -9.10 1.82
C VAL A 317 -15.74 -7.65 1.38
N LEU A 318 -14.87 -6.94 2.14
CA LEU A 318 -14.55 -5.53 1.84
C LEU A 318 -13.50 -5.38 0.73
N LYS A 319 -12.53 -6.31 0.65
CA LYS A 319 -11.48 -6.29 -0.36
C LYS A 319 -10.93 -7.71 -0.58
N MET A 320 -11.32 -8.33 -1.68
CA MET A 320 -10.97 -9.73 -1.99
C MET A 320 -9.46 -10.01 -1.96
N ASN A 321 -8.62 -9.06 -2.37
CA ASN A 321 -7.16 -9.20 -2.37
C ASN A 321 -6.58 -9.49 -0.96
N CYS A 322 -7.32 -9.21 0.11
CA CYS A 322 -6.95 -9.59 1.47
C CYS A 322 -6.86 -11.11 1.67
N LEU A 323 -7.40 -11.92 0.76
CA LEU A 323 -7.29 -13.38 0.80
C LEU A 323 -5.83 -13.86 0.90
N ILE A 324 -4.87 -13.14 0.33
CA ILE A 324 -3.44 -13.46 0.43
C ILE A 324 -2.96 -13.52 1.88
N TYR A 325 -3.49 -12.67 2.77
CA TYR A 325 -3.21 -12.74 4.20
C TYR A 325 -3.78 -14.02 4.83
N GLY A 326 -4.96 -14.44 4.38
CA GLY A 326 -5.59 -15.71 4.80
C GLY A 326 -4.76 -16.93 4.37
N ILE A 327 -4.24 -16.92 3.14
CA ILE A 327 -3.34 -17.97 2.64
C ILE A 327 -2.06 -18.02 3.48
N ALA A 328 -1.47 -16.88 3.82
CA ALA A 328 -0.30 -16.83 4.68
C ALA A 328 -0.60 -17.41 6.08
N ILE A 329 -1.74 -17.06 6.70
CA ILE A 329 -2.19 -17.69 7.95
C ILE A 329 -2.27 -19.22 7.78
N GLY A 330 -2.87 -19.69 6.69
CA GLY A 330 -2.97 -21.11 6.34
C GLY A 330 -1.62 -21.80 6.27
N CYS A 331 -0.62 -21.18 5.61
CA CYS A 331 0.75 -21.70 5.52
C CYS A 331 1.39 -21.87 6.91
N PHE A 332 1.24 -20.89 7.81
CA PHE A 332 1.79 -20.97 9.17
C PHE A 332 1.07 -22.02 10.05
N LEU A 333 -0.24 -22.13 9.89
CA LEU A 333 -1.02 -23.17 10.59
C LEU A 333 -0.70 -24.57 10.06
N PHE A 334 -0.51 -24.71 8.74
CA PHE A 334 -0.08 -25.97 8.14
C PHE A 334 1.31 -26.37 8.64
N TYR A 335 2.23 -25.42 8.73
CA TYR A 335 3.51 -25.66 9.37
C TYR A 335 3.33 -26.11 10.83
N ASP A 336 2.46 -25.45 11.60
CA ASP A 336 2.19 -25.81 13.00
C ASP A 336 1.60 -27.23 13.10
N ILE A 337 0.77 -27.67 12.16
CA ILE A 337 0.29 -29.05 12.06
C ILE A 337 1.47 -30.02 11.93
N ILE A 338 2.49 -29.68 11.17
CA ILE A 338 3.64 -30.59 10.97
C ILE A 338 4.46 -30.70 12.28
N VAL A 339 4.71 -29.59 12.99
CA VAL A 339 5.64 -29.55 14.13
C VAL A 339 5.03 -29.90 15.47
N SER A 340 3.73 -29.73 15.65
CA SER A 340 3.08 -29.80 16.96
C SER A 340 2.69 -31.25 17.36
N PRO A 341 2.46 -31.54 18.66
CA PRO A 341 1.87 -32.80 19.10
C PRO A 341 0.46 -33.02 18.54
N VAL A 342 0.01 -34.26 18.43
CA VAL A 342 -1.28 -34.66 17.80
C VAL A 342 -2.46 -33.80 18.26
N LYS A 343 -2.57 -33.51 19.55
CA LYS A 343 -3.66 -32.67 20.12
C LYS A 343 -3.66 -31.25 19.58
N GLU A 344 -2.49 -30.68 19.40
CA GLU A 344 -2.35 -29.30 18.85
C GLU A 344 -2.51 -29.30 17.33
N LYS A 345 -2.08 -30.34 16.62
CA LYS A 345 -2.35 -30.53 15.19
C LYS A 345 -3.84 -30.45 14.87
N MET A 346 -4.67 -31.12 15.64
CA MET A 346 -6.12 -31.08 15.47
C MET A 346 -6.69 -29.66 15.66
N LYS A 347 -6.18 -28.90 16.64
CA LYS A 347 -6.61 -27.52 16.86
C LYS A 347 -6.19 -26.60 15.69
N SER A 348 -4.98 -26.76 15.16
CA SER A 348 -4.51 -25.96 14.03
C SER A 348 -5.22 -26.34 12.73
N GLY A 349 -5.55 -27.62 12.53
CA GLY A 349 -6.44 -28.07 11.45
C GLY A 349 -7.85 -27.47 11.56
N LEU A 350 -8.43 -27.48 12.76
CA LEU A 350 -9.69 -26.80 13.03
C LEU A 350 -9.61 -25.30 12.74
N PHE A 351 -8.49 -24.66 13.06
CA PHE A 351 -8.33 -23.24 12.77
C PHE A 351 -8.28 -22.95 11.26
N ILE A 352 -7.57 -23.77 10.48
CA ILE A 352 -7.59 -23.64 9.00
C ILE A 352 -9.03 -23.74 8.49
N LEU A 353 -9.76 -24.76 8.95
CA LEU A 353 -11.16 -24.94 8.60
C LEU A 353 -12.02 -23.72 8.98
N LEU A 354 -11.82 -23.17 10.19
CA LEU A 354 -12.55 -21.97 10.62
C LEU A 354 -12.22 -20.74 9.78
N VAL A 355 -10.98 -20.54 9.33
CA VAL A 355 -10.61 -19.46 8.42
C VAL A 355 -11.31 -19.63 7.06
N ILE A 356 -11.31 -20.85 6.51
CA ILE A 356 -12.01 -21.16 5.25
C ILE A 356 -13.51 -20.91 5.41
N LEU A 357 -14.12 -21.41 6.49
CA LEU A 357 -15.54 -21.20 6.78
C LEU A 357 -15.87 -19.72 7.06
N GLY A 358 -14.97 -18.98 7.71
CA GLY A 358 -15.10 -17.55 7.94
C GLY A 358 -15.12 -16.77 6.63
N VAL A 359 -14.18 -17.06 5.73
CA VAL A 359 -14.12 -16.44 4.39
C VAL A 359 -15.36 -16.82 3.58
N ALA A 360 -15.63 -18.12 3.42
CA ALA A 360 -16.77 -18.59 2.65
C ALA A 360 -18.12 -18.13 3.25
N GLY A 361 -18.27 -18.22 4.58
CA GLY A 361 -19.48 -17.87 5.28
C GLY A 361 -19.80 -16.37 5.25
N CYS A 362 -18.80 -15.50 5.46
CA CYS A 362 -19.02 -14.04 5.38
C CYS A 362 -19.35 -13.60 3.95
N ASN A 363 -18.61 -14.09 2.94
CA ASN A 363 -18.91 -13.76 1.54
C ASN A 363 -20.25 -14.35 1.10
N GLY A 364 -20.53 -15.63 1.46
CA GLY A 364 -21.82 -16.26 1.18
C GLY A 364 -22.99 -15.54 1.86
N ALA A 365 -22.84 -15.10 3.10
CA ALA A 365 -23.86 -14.32 3.80
C ALA A 365 -24.08 -12.95 3.14
N ALA A 366 -22.99 -12.27 2.75
CA ALA A 366 -23.08 -10.99 2.03
C ALA A 366 -23.79 -11.16 0.68
N ASN A 367 -23.39 -12.15 -0.12
CA ASN A 367 -24.01 -12.42 -1.43
C ASN A 367 -25.48 -12.81 -1.29
N ARG A 368 -25.80 -13.68 -0.31
CA ARG A 368 -27.19 -14.07 -0.02
C ARG A 368 -28.07 -12.89 0.36
N TYR A 369 -27.52 -11.96 1.16
CA TYR A 369 -28.22 -10.77 1.55
C TYR A 369 -28.42 -9.81 0.34
N VAL A 370 -27.39 -9.66 -0.51
CA VAL A 370 -27.51 -8.89 -1.75
C VAL A 370 -28.60 -9.48 -2.66
N GLU A 371 -28.60 -10.80 -2.86
CA GLU A 371 -29.65 -11.50 -3.60
C GLU A 371 -31.04 -11.24 -3.04
N GLN A 372 -31.21 -11.25 -1.72
CA GLN A 372 -32.49 -10.98 -1.06
C GLN A 372 -33.01 -9.56 -1.29
N ILE A 373 -32.14 -8.54 -1.32
CA ILE A 373 -32.57 -7.14 -1.48
C ILE A 373 -32.69 -6.72 -2.94
N THR A 374 -31.91 -7.34 -3.84
CA THR A 374 -31.85 -6.92 -5.25
C THR A 374 -32.55 -7.89 -6.21
N GLY A 375 -32.74 -9.14 -5.81
CA GLY A 375 -33.22 -10.22 -6.69
C GLY A 375 -32.13 -10.79 -7.62
N TYR A 376 -30.87 -10.28 -7.56
CA TYR A 376 -29.76 -10.73 -8.38
C TYR A 376 -28.71 -11.46 -7.54
N GLU A 377 -28.28 -12.63 -7.99
CA GLU A 377 -27.16 -13.35 -7.38
C GLU A 377 -25.84 -12.74 -7.85
N PRO A 378 -24.95 -12.28 -6.94
CA PRO A 378 -23.61 -11.83 -7.29
C PRO A 378 -22.73 -13.02 -7.70
N ALA A 379 -22.86 -13.48 -8.92
CA ALA A 379 -22.15 -14.64 -9.46
C ALA A 379 -21.61 -14.35 -10.87
N GLY A 380 -20.64 -15.13 -11.33
CA GLY A 380 -20.03 -14.96 -12.65
C GLY A 380 -19.07 -13.77 -12.68
N GLY A 381 -19.23 -12.91 -13.67
CA GLY A 381 -18.37 -11.75 -13.92
C GLY A 381 -17.22 -12.04 -14.87
N GLU A 382 -16.33 -11.07 -15.00
CA GLU A 382 -15.17 -11.19 -15.88
C GLU A 382 -14.25 -12.32 -15.47
N VAL A 383 -13.88 -13.15 -16.45
CA VAL A 383 -13.14 -14.40 -16.23
C VAL A 383 -11.72 -14.12 -15.73
N MET A 384 -11.32 -14.76 -14.65
CA MET A 384 -10.05 -14.49 -13.95
C MET A 384 -8.81 -14.64 -14.87
N VAL A 385 -8.82 -15.55 -15.87
CA VAL A 385 -7.69 -15.74 -16.78
C VAL A 385 -7.48 -14.54 -17.71
N SER A 386 -8.52 -13.77 -18.03
CA SER A 386 -8.39 -12.55 -18.84
C SER A 386 -7.60 -11.43 -18.13
N TRP A 387 -7.66 -11.39 -16.79
CA TRP A 387 -6.81 -10.48 -16.00
C TRP A 387 -5.32 -10.82 -16.10
N VAL A 388 -4.98 -12.12 -16.29
CA VAL A 388 -3.60 -12.54 -16.52
C VAL A 388 -3.12 -12.07 -17.89
N VAL A 389 -3.98 -12.15 -18.94
CA VAL A 389 -3.64 -11.59 -20.27
C VAL A 389 -3.32 -10.11 -20.15
N MET A 390 -4.21 -9.33 -19.54
CA MET A 390 -4.03 -7.89 -19.34
C MET A 390 -2.74 -7.62 -18.54
N GLY A 391 -2.49 -8.40 -17.50
CA GLY A 391 -1.27 -8.31 -16.70
C GLY A 391 0.02 -8.61 -17.46
N LEU A 392 -0.04 -9.25 -18.64
CA LEU A 392 1.09 -9.57 -19.49
C LEU A 392 1.18 -8.69 -20.75
N GLN A 393 0.23 -7.77 -20.95
CA GLN A 393 0.24 -6.82 -22.08
C GLN A 393 1.03 -5.56 -21.73
N ASP A 394 1.67 -4.98 -22.74
CA ASP A 394 2.10 -3.58 -22.69
C ASP A 394 0.89 -2.71 -23.03
N THR A 395 0.64 -1.68 -22.22
CA THR A 395 -0.55 -0.84 -22.32
C THR A 395 -0.15 0.64 -22.33
N PRO A 396 -1.02 1.55 -22.75
CA PRO A 396 -0.73 2.98 -22.69
C PRO A 396 -0.35 3.45 -21.28
N LEU A 397 -0.95 2.86 -20.24
CA LEU A 397 -0.64 3.20 -18.84
C LEU A 397 0.72 2.66 -18.37
N GLY A 398 1.22 1.61 -19.03
CA GLY A 398 2.46 0.93 -18.68
C GLY A 398 2.32 -0.59 -18.70
N PRO A 399 3.42 -1.35 -18.54
CA PRO A 399 3.42 -2.80 -18.63
C PRO A 399 2.48 -3.49 -17.63
N GLY A 400 1.51 -4.23 -18.15
CA GLY A 400 0.48 -4.91 -17.36
C GLY A 400 -0.57 -3.98 -16.77
N GLY A 401 -0.61 -2.70 -17.15
CA GLY A 401 -1.65 -1.76 -16.75
C GLY A 401 -3.01 -2.11 -17.35
N TYR A 402 -4.03 -1.37 -16.96
CA TYR A 402 -5.37 -1.56 -17.51
C TYR A 402 -5.40 -1.25 -19.01
N SER A 403 -5.92 -2.18 -19.83
CA SER A 403 -6.03 -2.05 -21.29
C SER A 403 -7.47 -2.15 -21.81
N GLY A 404 -8.45 -2.40 -20.93
CA GLY A 404 -9.80 -2.72 -21.37
C GLY A 404 -10.01 -4.14 -21.89
N TYR A 405 -8.94 -4.92 -22.13
CA TYR A 405 -9.00 -6.29 -22.70
C TYR A 405 -10.04 -7.18 -22.03
N ILE A 406 -10.13 -7.12 -20.71
CA ILE A 406 -11.08 -7.96 -19.95
C ILE A 406 -12.53 -7.68 -20.32
N GLY A 407 -12.92 -6.40 -20.48
CA GLY A 407 -14.23 -6.02 -20.92
C GLY A 407 -14.49 -6.33 -22.40
N ASP A 408 -13.48 -6.10 -23.24
CA ASP A 408 -13.58 -6.34 -24.68
C ASP A 408 -13.76 -7.83 -25.00
N VAL A 409 -12.96 -8.71 -24.37
CA VAL A 409 -13.09 -10.15 -24.56
C VAL A 409 -14.40 -10.67 -23.97
N PHE A 410 -14.85 -10.13 -22.85
CA PHE A 410 -16.09 -10.48 -22.18
C PHE A 410 -17.30 -10.18 -23.08
N ALA A 411 -17.36 -8.98 -23.65
CA ALA A 411 -18.41 -8.61 -24.60
C ALA A 411 -18.31 -9.36 -25.94
N LYS A 412 -17.08 -9.52 -26.47
CA LYS A 412 -16.85 -10.17 -27.77
C LYS A 412 -17.38 -11.60 -27.82
N TYR A 413 -17.28 -12.35 -26.75
CA TYR A 413 -17.73 -13.73 -26.65
C TYR A 413 -19.09 -13.87 -25.97
N HIS A 414 -19.88 -12.78 -25.91
CA HIS A 414 -21.24 -12.76 -25.35
C HIS A 414 -21.31 -13.41 -23.97
N TYR A 415 -20.31 -13.09 -23.13
CA TYR A 415 -20.21 -13.53 -21.74
C TYR A 415 -20.03 -15.05 -21.53
N ASP A 416 -19.73 -15.82 -22.59
CA ASP A 416 -19.45 -17.26 -22.49
C ASP A 416 -18.07 -17.49 -21.85
N GLU A 417 -18.09 -17.93 -20.58
CA GLU A 417 -16.88 -18.16 -19.76
C GLU A 417 -15.88 -19.12 -20.43
N LYS A 418 -16.40 -20.14 -21.13
CA LYS A 418 -15.55 -21.15 -21.77
C LYS A 418 -14.81 -20.57 -22.97
N LEU A 419 -15.52 -19.86 -23.84
CA LEU A 419 -14.91 -19.21 -25.01
C LEU A 419 -13.92 -18.14 -24.60
N ILE A 420 -14.22 -17.35 -23.57
CA ILE A 420 -13.33 -16.32 -22.99
C ILE A 420 -12.07 -17.00 -22.46
N THR A 421 -12.21 -18.10 -21.71
CA THR A 421 -11.08 -18.83 -21.15
C THR A 421 -10.18 -19.39 -22.25
N GLU A 422 -10.74 -20.03 -23.30
CA GLU A 422 -9.98 -20.58 -24.42
C GLU A 422 -9.23 -19.48 -25.19
N ALA A 423 -9.87 -18.34 -25.47
CA ALA A 423 -9.27 -17.19 -26.12
C ALA A 423 -8.13 -16.60 -25.27
N SER A 424 -8.39 -16.37 -23.99
CA SER A 424 -7.40 -15.81 -23.06
C SER A 424 -6.17 -16.71 -22.88
N ILE A 425 -6.34 -18.03 -22.78
CA ILE A 425 -5.22 -18.99 -22.76
C ILE A 425 -4.42 -18.94 -24.06
N GLY A 426 -5.11 -18.79 -25.20
CA GLY A 426 -4.47 -18.63 -26.51
C GLY A 426 -3.60 -17.37 -26.55
N ASP A 427 -4.08 -16.27 -26.04
CA ASP A 427 -3.36 -15.00 -26.00
C ASP A 427 -2.19 -15.03 -24.99
N ILE A 428 -2.36 -15.62 -23.79
CA ILE A 428 -1.24 -15.86 -22.85
C ILE A 428 -0.11 -16.64 -23.53
N LYS A 429 -0.44 -17.72 -24.24
CA LYS A 429 0.56 -18.53 -24.97
C LYS A 429 1.32 -17.69 -26.00
N LYS A 430 0.63 -16.88 -26.82
CA LYS A 430 1.27 -16.01 -27.82
C LYS A 430 2.22 -15.01 -27.15
N ILE A 431 1.77 -14.33 -26.08
CA ILE A 431 2.58 -13.34 -25.37
C ILE A 431 3.82 -14.00 -24.77
N LEU A 432 3.66 -15.11 -24.02
CA LEU A 432 4.78 -15.79 -23.38
C LEU A 432 5.75 -16.39 -24.41
N THR A 433 5.28 -16.90 -25.56
CA THR A 433 6.13 -17.37 -26.65
C THR A 433 6.99 -16.24 -27.19
N ARG A 434 6.39 -15.07 -27.49
CA ARG A 434 7.12 -13.89 -27.95
C ARG A 434 8.18 -13.43 -26.95
N MET A 435 7.86 -13.44 -25.67
CA MET A 435 8.80 -13.09 -24.59
C MET A 435 9.94 -14.11 -24.48
N ALA A 436 9.64 -15.39 -24.66
CA ALA A 436 10.63 -16.48 -24.62
C ALA A 436 11.56 -16.50 -25.85
N GLU A 437 11.05 -16.15 -27.03
CA GLU A 437 11.84 -16.03 -28.26
C GLU A 437 12.78 -14.81 -28.20
N ASN A 438 12.40 -13.75 -27.47
CA ASN A 438 13.16 -12.50 -27.36
C ASN A 438 13.34 -12.10 -25.88
N PRO A 439 14.06 -12.90 -25.07
CA PRO A 439 14.08 -12.71 -23.62
C PRO A 439 14.81 -11.43 -23.19
N LEU A 440 15.85 -11.01 -23.93
CA LEU A 440 16.64 -9.82 -23.58
C LEU A 440 16.00 -8.50 -24.06
N ASP A 441 15.27 -8.54 -25.18
CA ASP A 441 14.70 -7.34 -25.78
C ASP A 441 13.22 -7.15 -25.44
N VAL A 442 12.51 -8.21 -25.04
CA VAL A 442 11.07 -8.16 -24.73
C VAL A 442 10.78 -8.66 -23.33
N GLY A 443 11.18 -9.88 -22.98
CA GLY A 443 10.74 -10.53 -21.74
C GLY A 443 11.28 -9.85 -20.48
N ILE A 444 12.60 -9.71 -20.38
CA ILE A 444 13.25 -9.10 -19.21
C ILE A 444 12.89 -7.62 -19.09
N PRO A 445 12.96 -6.78 -20.14
CA PRO A 445 12.54 -5.38 -20.04
C PRO A 445 11.09 -5.21 -19.62
N PHE A 446 10.16 -6.03 -20.17
CA PHE A 446 8.76 -5.98 -19.77
C PHE A 446 8.58 -6.24 -18.27
N PHE A 447 9.14 -7.32 -17.73
CA PHE A 447 8.99 -7.65 -16.31
C PHE A 447 9.74 -6.68 -15.40
N ALA A 448 10.85 -6.12 -15.85
CA ALA A 448 11.55 -5.07 -15.11
C ALA A 448 10.71 -3.78 -15.01
N ALA A 449 10.19 -3.29 -16.14
CA ALA A 449 9.32 -2.12 -16.17
C ALA A 449 8.00 -2.36 -15.43
N LYS A 450 7.42 -3.56 -15.55
CA LYS A 450 6.25 -3.96 -14.76
C LYS A 450 6.53 -3.94 -13.25
N THR A 451 7.69 -4.45 -12.84
CA THR A 451 8.12 -4.42 -11.44
C THR A 451 8.30 -2.98 -10.94
N ALA A 452 8.89 -2.12 -11.78
CA ALA A 452 9.03 -0.70 -11.48
C ALA A 452 7.65 -0.02 -11.32
N PHE A 453 6.72 -0.25 -12.24
CA PHE A 453 5.35 0.29 -12.16
C PHE A 453 4.64 -0.10 -10.86
N GLN A 454 4.80 -1.34 -10.42
CA GLN A 454 4.10 -1.86 -9.25
C GLN A 454 4.75 -1.48 -7.91
N TRP A 455 6.10 -1.39 -7.86
CA TRP A 455 6.85 -1.37 -6.61
C TRP A 455 7.83 -0.21 -6.47
N ASN A 456 8.05 0.57 -7.54
CA ASN A 456 9.06 1.63 -7.55
C ASN A 456 8.48 3.04 -7.61
N ASP A 457 7.16 3.19 -7.52
CA ASP A 457 6.50 4.46 -7.24
C ASP A 457 6.60 4.77 -5.74
N PRO A 458 7.37 5.79 -5.34
CA PRO A 458 7.60 6.09 -3.92
C PRO A 458 6.34 6.61 -3.22
N THR A 459 5.35 7.09 -3.98
CA THR A 459 4.09 7.62 -3.47
C THR A 459 2.97 6.60 -3.44
N PHE A 460 3.16 5.44 -4.10
CA PHE A 460 2.11 4.45 -4.31
C PHE A 460 0.82 5.09 -4.82
N ILE A 461 0.94 6.01 -5.76
CA ILE A 461 -0.14 6.87 -6.30
C ILE A 461 -1.00 7.60 -5.25
N GLY A 462 -0.61 7.58 -3.98
CA GLY A 462 -1.43 8.16 -2.89
C GLY A 462 -1.76 9.63 -3.09
N MET A 463 -0.79 10.46 -3.55
CA MET A 463 -1.03 11.87 -3.87
C MET A 463 -1.89 12.02 -5.13
N TYR A 464 -1.62 11.25 -6.19
CA TYR A 464 -2.41 11.21 -7.40
C TYR A 464 -3.89 10.87 -7.13
N LEU A 465 -4.17 9.90 -6.24
CA LEU A 465 -5.53 9.56 -5.82
C LEU A 465 -6.26 10.73 -5.15
N ASN A 466 -5.56 11.73 -4.61
CA ASN A 466 -6.13 12.93 -4.01
C ASN A 466 -6.20 14.09 -5.00
N ASP A 467 -5.27 14.18 -5.96
CA ASP A 467 -5.22 15.24 -6.97
C ASP A 467 -6.43 15.22 -7.90
N ASN A 468 -6.80 14.02 -8.36
CA ASN A 468 -7.90 13.85 -9.31
C ASN A 468 -9.28 13.81 -8.63
N ARG A 469 -9.49 14.54 -7.53
CA ARG A 469 -10.74 14.56 -6.80
C ARG A 469 -11.26 15.94 -6.54
N GLN A 470 -12.57 16.04 -6.54
CA GLN A 470 -13.27 17.23 -6.14
C GLN A 470 -13.15 17.43 -4.62
N SER A 471 -12.89 18.66 -4.19
CA SER A 471 -13.03 19.08 -2.81
C SER A 471 -14.37 19.78 -2.61
N ALA A 472 -15.05 19.49 -1.51
CA ALA A 472 -16.28 20.19 -1.12
C ALA A 472 -16.01 21.57 -0.50
N VAL A 473 -14.73 21.92 -0.29
CA VAL A 473 -14.29 23.20 0.27
C VAL A 473 -13.09 23.73 -0.49
N LEU A 474 -12.82 25.02 -0.36
CA LEU A 474 -11.56 25.59 -0.80
C LEU A 474 -10.44 25.02 0.07
N MET A 475 -9.54 24.25 -0.54
CA MET A 475 -8.43 23.64 0.19
C MET A 475 -7.43 24.71 0.63
N PRO A 476 -6.88 24.60 1.86
CA PRO A 476 -5.74 25.42 2.27
C PRO A 476 -4.55 25.21 1.34
N ASP A 477 -3.78 26.29 1.05
CA ASP A 477 -2.60 26.26 0.17
C ASP A 477 -1.61 25.14 0.50
N LEU A 478 -1.43 24.83 1.79
CA LEU A 478 -0.57 23.75 2.22
C LEU A 478 -1.09 22.38 1.74
N ALA A 479 -2.38 22.12 1.89
CA ALA A 479 -2.98 20.86 1.48
C ALA A 479 -2.92 20.71 -0.06
N GLN A 480 -3.28 21.77 -0.79
CA GLN A 480 -3.17 21.82 -2.24
C GLN A 480 -1.72 21.62 -2.69
N SER A 481 -0.76 22.28 -2.04
CA SER A 481 0.66 22.14 -2.36
C SER A 481 1.17 20.70 -2.17
N VAL A 482 0.67 19.98 -1.17
CA VAL A 482 1.04 18.57 -0.91
C VAL A 482 0.41 17.62 -1.92
N ILE A 483 -0.80 17.92 -2.41
CA ILE A 483 -1.50 17.08 -3.39
C ILE A 483 -0.91 17.30 -4.80
N ASP A 484 -0.89 18.53 -5.30
CA ASP A 484 -0.53 18.88 -6.68
C ASP A 484 0.28 20.19 -6.75
N GLY A 485 1.29 20.32 -5.92
CA GLY A 485 2.12 21.52 -5.92
C GLY A 485 3.57 21.25 -5.59
N ARG A 486 4.29 22.28 -5.15
CA ARG A 486 5.70 22.14 -4.73
C ARG A 486 5.90 21.14 -3.60
N GLY A 487 4.93 21.08 -2.68
CA GLY A 487 4.94 20.13 -1.57
C GLY A 487 4.91 18.69 -2.07
N SER A 488 4.15 18.39 -3.14
CA SER A 488 4.08 17.05 -3.71
C SER A 488 5.43 16.62 -4.31
N VAL A 489 6.13 17.52 -5.01
CA VAL A 489 7.46 17.26 -5.58
C VAL A 489 8.49 16.99 -4.47
N VAL A 490 8.54 17.86 -3.46
CA VAL A 490 9.48 17.69 -2.33
C VAL A 490 9.18 16.40 -1.57
N LEU A 491 7.91 16.11 -1.33
CA LEU A 491 7.49 14.89 -0.64
C LEU A 491 7.83 13.64 -1.45
N SER A 492 7.59 13.64 -2.77
CA SER A 492 7.99 12.54 -3.66
C SER A 492 9.48 12.27 -3.62
N MET A 493 10.32 13.33 -3.61
CA MET A 493 11.78 13.19 -3.49
C MET A 493 12.17 12.56 -2.14
N ILE A 494 11.56 13.00 -1.04
CA ILE A 494 11.81 12.42 0.30
C ILE A 494 11.39 10.94 0.31
N LEU A 495 10.21 10.65 -0.22
CA LEU A 495 9.67 9.29 -0.27
C LEU A 495 10.52 8.36 -1.15
N ASN A 496 11.13 8.87 -2.23
CA ASN A 496 12.05 8.12 -3.08
C ASN A 496 13.28 7.63 -2.28
N TYR A 497 13.91 8.53 -1.51
CA TYR A 497 15.01 8.11 -0.62
C TYR A 497 14.54 7.18 0.51
N MET A 498 13.32 7.40 1.03
CA MET A 498 12.75 6.51 2.04
C MET A 498 12.47 5.11 1.47
N GLN A 499 12.04 5.00 0.23
CA GLN A 499 11.77 3.71 -0.42
C GLN A 499 13.05 2.88 -0.54
N SER A 500 14.16 3.46 -1.01
CA SER A 500 15.46 2.77 -1.05
C SER A 500 15.95 2.39 0.36
N LEU A 501 15.73 3.26 1.35
CA LEU A 501 16.05 2.99 2.76
C LEU A 501 15.23 1.82 3.32
N ILE A 502 13.94 1.71 2.93
CA ILE A 502 13.06 0.62 3.34
C ILE A 502 13.51 -0.70 2.72
N TRP A 503 13.74 -0.76 1.40
CA TRP A 503 14.20 -1.98 0.74
C TRP A 503 15.54 -2.45 1.27
N PHE A 504 16.51 -1.54 1.42
CA PHE A 504 17.83 -1.84 1.98
C PHE A 504 17.75 -2.32 3.44
N GLY A 505 16.98 -1.63 4.28
CA GLY A 505 16.80 -2.02 5.68
C GLY A 505 16.16 -3.40 5.81
N ALA A 506 15.13 -3.68 5.01
CA ALA A 506 14.48 -5.00 4.99
C ALA A 506 15.43 -6.09 4.53
N LEU A 507 16.21 -5.85 3.46
CA LEU A 507 17.25 -6.75 2.98
C LEU A 507 18.29 -7.03 4.08
N CYS A 508 18.78 -5.99 4.75
CA CYS A 508 19.72 -6.11 5.87
C CYS A 508 19.14 -6.96 7.02
N CYS A 509 17.85 -6.75 7.37
CA CYS A 509 17.19 -7.55 8.39
C CYS A 509 17.20 -9.03 8.01
N VAL A 510 16.77 -9.39 6.80
CA VAL A 510 16.73 -10.79 6.33
C VAL A 510 18.11 -11.42 6.32
N LEU A 511 19.12 -10.72 5.81
CA LEU A 511 20.51 -11.23 5.72
C LEU A 511 21.18 -11.37 7.08
N MET A 512 21.02 -10.38 7.97
CA MET A 512 21.62 -10.44 9.31
C MET A 512 20.98 -11.50 10.19
N ARG A 513 19.72 -11.80 9.99
CA ARG A 513 18.95 -12.79 10.76
C ARG A 513 18.82 -14.15 10.06
N ARG A 514 19.62 -14.43 9.05
CA ARG A 514 19.59 -15.70 8.27
C ARG A 514 19.65 -16.99 9.12
N ARG A 515 20.15 -16.92 10.35
CA ARG A 515 20.24 -18.05 11.29
C ARG A 515 19.13 -18.06 12.33
N SER A 516 18.21 -17.11 12.30
CA SER A 516 17.10 -17.07 13.25
C SER A 516 16.21 -18.30 13.06
N ARG A 517 15.82 -18.88 14.20
CA ARG A 517 14.90 -20.01 14.28
C ARG A 517 13.47 -19.55 14.63
N ASN A 518 13.23 -18.25 14.75
CA ASN A 518 11.91 -17.72 15.03
C ASN A 518 11.08 -17.70 13.74
N LEU A 519 10.11 -18.62 13.66
CA LEU A 519 9.23 -18.73 12.50
C LEU A 519 8.37 -17.47 12.28
N TYR A 520 7.94 -16.83 13.39
CA TYR A 520 7.11 -15.62 13.29
C TYR A 520 7.77 -14.50 12.49
N GLU A 521 9.10 -14.45 12.48
CA GLU A 521 9.87 -13.50 11.67
C GLU A 521 9.58 -13.60 10.17
N LEU A 522 9.06 -14.72 9.68
CA LEU A 522 8.80 -14.93 8.25
C LEU A 522 7.37 -14.55 7.85
N MET A 523 6.47 -14.32 8.81
CA MET A 523 5.04 -14.14 8.54
C MET A 523 4.77 -12.93 7.60
N GLY A 524 5.33 -11.76 7.90
CA GLY A 524 5.24 -10.60 7.00
C GLY A 524 5.91 -10.84 5.65
N GLY A 525 7.07 -11.53 5.63
CA GLY A 525 7.77 -11.90 4.41
C GLY A 525 6.95 -12.83 3.51
N VAL A 526 6.21 -13.79 4.08
CA VAL A 526 5.33 -14.70 3.30
C VAL A 526 4.14 -13.94 2.72
N ILE A 527 3.53 -13.01 3.48
CA ILE A 527 2.48 -12.12 2.97
C ILE A 527 3.00 -11.29 1.78
N PHE A 528 4.18 -10.69 1.93
CA PHE A 528 4.82 -9.92 0.86
C PHE A 528 5.10 -10.78 -0.38
N LEU A 529 5.70 -11.97 -0.21
CA LEU A 529 5.96 -12.88 -1.33
C LEU A 529 4.66 -13.29 -2.03
N GLY A 530 3.60 -13.58 -1.28
CA GLY A 530 2.28 -13.87 -1.84
C GLY A 530 1.76 -12.74 -2.71
N GLY A 531 1.81 -11.49 -2.21
CA GLY A 531 1.44 -10.30 -2.98
C GLY A 531 2.34 -10.08 -4.19
N TYR A 532 3.66 -10.25 -4.04
CA TYR A 532 4.61 -10.08 -5.14
C TYR A 532 4.34 -11.05 -6.28
N PHE A 533 4.22 -12.37 -6.01
CA PHE A 533 3.98 -13.37 -7.03
C PHE A 533 2.58 -13.25 -7.65
N PHE A 534 1.57 -12.89 -6.87
CA PHE A 534 0.23 -12.65 -7.39
C PHE A 534 0.24 -11.51 -8.42
N HIS A 535 0.79 -10.34 -8.05
CA HIS A 535 0.81 -9.17 -8.93
C HIS A 535 1.85 -9.28 -10.06
N PHE A 536 2.80 -10.20 -9.97
CA PHE A 536 3.73 -10.48 -11.07
C PHE A 536 2.99 -10.92 -12.35
N MET A 537 1.87 -11.64 -12.20
CA MET A 537 1.05 -12.12 -13.32
C MET A 537 -0.24 -11.30 -13.51
N TRP A 538 -0.64 -10.51 -12.50
CA TRP A 538 -1.90 -9.78 -12.47
C TRP A 538 -1.72 -8.36 -13.00
N GLU A 539 -2.85 -7.64 -13.18
CA GLU A 539 -2.88 -6.21 -13.48
C GLU A 539 -1.91 -5.40 -12.61
N SER A 540 -1.24 -4.43 -13.23
CA SER A 540 -0.24 -3.59 -12.58
C SER A 540 -0.82 -2.27 -12.07
N SER A 541 -0.63 -2.01 -10.80
CA SER A 541 -0.81 -0.70 -10.17
C SER A 541 -0.10 -0.70 -8.82
N SER A 542 0.57 0.38 -8.46
CA SER A 542 1.17 0.51 -7.13
C SER A 542 0.12 0.56 -6.01
N SER A 543 -1.12 0.98 -6.30
CA SER A 543 -2.24 0.92 -5.35
C SER A 543 -2.62 -0.51 -4.94
N TYR A 544 -2.40 -1.48 -5.80
CA TYR A 544 -2.71 -2.87 -5.50
C TYR A 544 -1.62 -3.56 -4.67
N THR A 545 -0.39 -3.05 -4.72
CA THR A 545 0.77 -3.63 -4.03
C THR A 545 1.02 -3.01 -2.66
N ILE A 546 0.49 -1.82 -2.37
CA ILE A 546 0.67 -1.13 -1.09
C ILE A 546 0.29 -1.99 0.15
N PRO A 547 -0.77 -2.85 0.12
CA PRO A 547 -1.08 -3.73 1.25
C PRO A 547 0.07 -4.69 1.59
N TYR A 548 0.82 -5.11 0.60
CA TYR A 548 1.93 -6.06 0.77
C TYR A 548 3.26 -5.35 1.01
N PHE A 549 3.41 -4.12 0.53
CA PHE A 549 4.59 -3.30 0.84
C PHE A 549 4.65 -2.94 2.33
N VAL A 550 3.53 -2.54 2.91
CA VAL A 550 3.49 -2.05 4.29
C VAL A 550 3.96 -3.09 5.32
N VAL A 551 3.80 -4.39 5.03
CA VAL A 551 4.28 -5.45 5.92
C VAL A 551 5.80 -5.64 5.90
N ILE A 552 6.51 -4.99 4.96
CA ILE A 552 7.98 -4.97 4.87
C ILE A 552 8.58 -3.84 5.73
N ILE A 553 7.83 -2.79 6.04
CA ILE A 553 8.32 -1.66 6.86
C ILE A 553 8.82 -2.13 8.24
N PRO A 554 8.18 -3.05 8.98
CA PRO A 554 8.75 -3.62 10.20
C PRO A 554 10.15 -4.21 10.02
N TYR A 555 10.40 -4.92 8.91
CA TYR A 555 11.72 -5.47 8.59
C TYR A 555 12.74 -4.36 8.31
N ALA A 556 12.31 -3.33 7.58
CA ALA A 556 13.16 -2.18 7.29
C ALA A 556 13.61 -1.48 8.57
N VAL A 557 12.67 -1.17 9.46
CA VAL A 557 12.96 -0.53 10.76
C VAL A 557 13.88 -1.40 11.60
N LYS A 558 13.63 -2.72 11.67
CA LYS A 558 14.49 -3.66 12.42
C LYS A 558 15.89 -3.71 11.83
N GLY A 559 16.01 -3.78 10.50
CA GLY A 559 17.32 -3.79 9.83
C GLY A 559 18.13 -2.51 10.06
N GLN A 560 17.47 -1.35 9.98
CA GLN A 560 18.11 -0.05 10.28
C GLN A 560 18.59 0.03 11.75
N LEU A 561 17.76 -0.42 12.70
CA LEU A 561 18.14 -0.48 14.11
C LEU A 561 19.33 -1.42 14.35
N ASP A 562 19.35 -2.58 13.72
CA ASP A 562 20.45 -3.55 13.84
C ASP A 562 21.73 -3.02 13.19
N LEU A 563 21.64 -2.30 12.09
CA LEU A 563 22.77 -1.56 11.49
C LEU A 563 23.28 -0.48 12.43
N ALA A 564 22.41 0.38 12.95
CA ALA A 564 22.77 1.45 13.88
C ALA A 564 23.50 0.92 15.12
N ARG A 565 23.02 -0.20 15.70
CA ARG A 565 23.73 -0.87 16.82
C ARG A 565 25.10 -1.41 16.44
N ARG A 566 25.27 -1.88 15.21
CA ARG A 566 26.59 -2.31 14.72
C ARG A 566 27.55 -1.12 14.55
N PHE A 567 27.05 0.00 14.01
CA PHE A 567 27.82 1.24 13.92
C PHE A 567 28.19 1.77 15.31
N GLU A 568 27.23 1.80 16.26
CA GLU A 568 27.48 2.17 17.66
C GLU A 568 28.61 1.29 18.26
N GLY A 569 28.50 -0.03 18.13
CA GLY A 569 29.49 -0.95 18.63
C GLY A 569 30.88 -0.78 17.98
N PHE A 570 30.95 -0.42 16.69
CA PHE A 570 32.20 -0.08 16.01
C PHE A 570 32.83 1.19 16.56
N ILE A 571 32.07 2.26 16.69
CA ILE A 571 32.50 3.55 17.23
C ILE A 571 32.97 3.39 18.67
N SER A 572 32.15 2.77 19.52
CA SER A 572 32.48 2.58 20.95
C SER A 572 33.77 1.78 21.18
N ARG A 573 34.05 0.77 20.35
CA ARG A 573 35.33 0.03 20.43
C ARG A 573 36.52 0.90 20.05
N ARG A 574 36.41 1.72 19.00
CA ARG A 574 37.53 2.58 18.57
C ARG A 574 37.88 3.67 19.57
N PHE A 575 36.89 4.16 20.30
CA PHE A 575 37.11 5.16 21.36
C PHE A 575 37.60 4.54 22.67
N ARG A 576 37.17 3.29 23.04
CA ARG A 576 37.70 2.58 24.22
C ARG A 576 39.13 2.15 24.09
N SER A 577 39.61 1.80 22.89
CA SER A 577 41.01 1.39 22.66
C SER A 577 42.02 2.54 22.81
N ARG A 578 41.57 3.78 22.99
CA ARG A 578 42.39 4.97 23.23
C ARG A 578 42.53 5.38 24.72
N GLN A 579 41.84 4.69 25.65
CA GLN A 579 42.07 4.91 27.07
C GLN A 579 43.26 4.02 27.49
N PRO A 580 44.32 4.62 28.08
CA PRO A 580 45.41 3.83 28.63
C PRO A 580 44.89 2.94 29.75
N ALA A 581 45.32 1.67 29.75
CA ALA A 581 45.04 0.74 30.83
C ALA A 581 45.64 1.31 32.13
N VAL A 582 44.81 1.84 32.99
CA VAL A 582 45.19 2.11 34.39
C VAL A 582 45.25 0.76 35.07
N CYS A 583 46.46 0.27 35.28
CA CYS A 583 46.74 -0.89 36.10
C CYS A 583 46.24 -0.64 37.50
N MET A 584 45.17 -1.27 37.90
CA MET A 584 44.82 -1.43 39.32
C MET A 584 45.47 -2.73 39.82
N GLU A 585 46.61 -2.61 40.47
CA GLU A 585 47.06 -3.60 41.42
C GLU A 585 46.10 -3.54 42.63
N ALA A 586 45.33 -4.62 42.80
CA ALA A 586 44.67 -4.86 44.09
C ALA A 586 44.74 -6.37 44.36
N GLY A 587 45.50 -6.70 45.39
CA GLY A 587 45.54 -8.05 45.94
C GLY A 587 44.19 -8.49 46.46
N ALA A 588 43.75 -9.68 46.05
CA ALA A 588 42.62 -10.38 46.62
C ALA A 588 43.08 -11.70 47.28
N PRO A 589 42.56 -12.07 48.46
CA PRO A 589 42.90 -13.33 49.14
C PRO A 589 42.19 -14.49 48.47
N ALA A 590 42.94 -15.63 48.48
CA ALA A 590 42.46 -16.90 47.96
C ALA A 590 41.38 -17.51 48.84
N GLY A 591 40.39 -18.16 48.19
CA GLY A 591 39.58 -19.20 48.77
C GLY A 591 38.10 -18.96 48.82
N VAL A 592 37.39 -19.35 47.77
CA VAL A 592 36.10 -20.04 47.81
C VAL A 592 35.86 -20.66 46.40
N GLU A 593 35.81 -21.98 46.29
CA GLU A 593 35.34 -22.72 45.12
C GLU A 593 33.83 -22.52 44.97
N ALA A 594 33.42 -21.80 43.91
CA ALA A 594 32.04 -21.77 43.49
C ALA A 594 31.85 -22.69 42.28
N VAL A 595 30.99 -23.64 42.39
CA VAL A 595 30.50 -24.51 41.31
C VAL A 595 29.69 -23.67 40.34
N GLY A 596 30.33 -23.31 39.22
CA GLY A 596 29.67 -22.55 38.16
C GLY A 596 28.65 -23.42 37.37
N THR A 597 27.48 -22.90 37.14
CA THR A 597 26.48 -23.48 36.26
C THR A 597 26.89 -23.29 34.80
N ILE A 598 26.43 -24.19 33.91
CA ILE A 598 26.71 -24.18 32.44
C ILE A 598 26.37 -22.84 31.75
N GLU A 599 25.60 -22.00 32.40
CA GLU A 599 25.28 -20.66 31.91
C GLU A 599 26.43 -19.65 32.05
N ASP A 600 27.33 -19.83 32.99
CA ASP A 600 28.48 -18.97 33.25
C ASP A 600 29.65 -19.25 32.27
N GLU A 601 29.77 -20.47 31.74
CA GLU A 601 30.78 -20.81 30.72
C GLU A 601 30.50 -20.17 29.35
N ILE A 602 29.23 -19.83 29.03
CA ILE A 602 28.86 -19.18 27.76
C ILE A 602 29.21 -17.68 27.75
N GLN A 603 29.40 -17.06 28.92
CA GLN A 603 29.72 -15.64 29.03
C GLN A 603 31.26 -15.33 28.98
N GLN A 604 32.10 -16.34 29.08
CA GLN A 604 33.57 -16.14 29.15
C GLN A 604 34.31 -16.29 27.81
N ILE A 605 33.64 -16.40 26.66
CA ILE A 605 34.31 -16.32 25.37
C ILE A 605 34.71 -14.86 25.13
N PRO A 606 35.99 -14.51 25.04
CA PRO A 606 36.37 -13.12 24.77
C PRO A 606 35.87 -12.69 23.39
N TRP A 607 34.89 -11.80 23.37
CA TRP A 607 34.36 -11.17 22.16
C TRP A 607 35.40 -10.22 21.52
N GLY A 608 36.58 -10.71 21.22
CA GLY A 608 37.66 -9.88 20.70
C GLY A 608 38.56 -10.54 19.67
N ALA A 609 38.70 -11.82 19.70
CA ALA A 609 39.52 -12.56 18.73
C ALA A 609 38.63 -13.05 17.58
N LYS A 610 38.61 -12.36 16.46
CA LYS A 610 38.06 -12.91 15.22
C LYS A 610 38.79 -14.20 14.91
N THR A 611 38.08 -15.33 14.95
CA THR A 611 38.60 -16.59 14.46
C THR A 611 39.04 -16.44 12.99
N PRO A 612 40.04 -17.21 12.53
CA PRO A 612 40.44 -17.16 11.10
C PRO A 612 39.28 -17.32 10.14
N SER A 613 38.19 -18.02 10.55
CA SER A 613 36.95 -18.19 9.78
C SER A 613 36.11 -16.91 9.72
N GLU A 614 36.12 -16.05 10.75
CA GLU A 614 35.36 -14.77 10.74
C GLU A 614 36.10 -13.68 9.95
N LYS A 615 37.43 -13.65 9.97
CA LYS A 615 38.21 -12.80 9.06
C LYS A 615 37.99 -13.20 7.61
N ARG A 616 38.02 -14.48 7.28
CA ARG A 616 37.65 -14.98 5.93
C ARG A 616 36.25 -14.58 5.52
N ARG A 617 35.24 -14.68 6.42
CA ARG A 617 33.82 -14.32 6.13
C ARG A 617 33.65 -12.82 5.92
N THR A 618 34.35 -11.96 6.67
CA THR A 618 34.31 -10.51 6.48
C THR A 618 34.95 -10.11 5.15
N ILE A 619 36.07 -10.75 4.78
CA ILE A 619 36.76 -10.57 3.49
C ILE A 619 35.88 -11.09 2.35
N THR A 620 35.24 -12.25 2.50
CA THR A 620 34.31 -12.79 1.51
C THR A 620 33.08 -11.90 1.32
N ALA A 621 32.49 -11.35 2.40
CA ALA A 621 31.39 -10.41 2.32
C ALA A 621 31.80 -9.08 1.65
N ALA A 622 32.96 -8.55 1.96
CA ALA A 622 33.53 -7.37 1.33
C ALA A 622 33.88 -7.62 -0.15
N ALA A 623 34.43 -8.79 -0.48
CA ALA A 623 34.71 -9.20 -1.84
C ALA A 623 33.43 -9.44 -2.66
N MET A 624 32.39 -10.04 -2.05
CA MET A 624 31.07 -10.16 -2.68
C MET A 624 30.43 -8.77 -2.91
N PHE A 625 30.56 -7.85 -1.96
CA PHE A 625 30.04 -6.49 -2.12
C PHE A 625 30.80 -5.73 -3.22
N ALA A 626 32.13 -5.87 -3.27
CA ALA A 626 32.96 -5.29 -4.32
C ALA A 626 32.69 -5.92 -5.71
N ALA A 627 32.51 -7.24 -5.76
CA ALA A 627 32.13 -7.94 -6.99
C ALA A 627 30.72 -7.54 -7.46
N LEU A 628 29.79 -7.36 -6.53
CA LEU A 628 28.45 -6.89 -6.81
C LEU A 628 28.44 -5.43 -7.30
N ALA A 629 29.22 -4.56 -6.64
CA ALA A 629 29.42 -3.18 -7.09
C ALA A 629 30.11 -3.12 -8.46
N GLY A 630 31.06 -4.02 -8.73
CA GLY A 630 31.70 -4.16 -10.02
C GLY A 630 30.77 -4.69 -11.12
N LEU A 631 29.90 -5.65 -10.78
CA LEU A 631 28.83 -6.14 -11.67
C LEU A 631 27.83 -5.03 -11.97
N VAL A 632 27.38 -4.29 -10.97
CA VAL A 632 26.50 -3.13 -11.12
C VAL A 632 27.15 -2.08 -12.02
N TRP A 633 28.44 -1.78 -11.77
CA TRP A 633 29.19 -0.82 -12.60
C TRP A 633 29.36 -1.31 -14.05
N ALA A 634 29.67 -2.58 -14.25
CA ALA A 634 29.79 -3.17 -15.59
C ALA A 634 28.42 -3.20 -16.31
N PHE A 635 27.33 -3.45 -15.57
CA PHE A 635 25.97 -3.46 -16.09
C PHE A 635 25.52 -2.04 -16.52
N THR A 636 25.84 -1.02 -15.71
CA THR A 636 25.49 0.39 -16.03
C THR A 636 26.34 0.98 -17.15
N GLY A 637 27.58 0.48 -17.34
CA GLY A 637 28.48 0.98 -18.39
C GLY A 637 28.22 0.44 -19.80
N THR A 638 27.35 -0.56 -19.94
CA THR A 638 27.11 -1.24 -21.23
C THR A 638 25.78 -0.88 -21.92
N GLY A 639 24.97 0.02 -21.34
CA GLY A 639 23.61 0.29 -21.83
C GLY A 639 22.62 -0.88 -21.64
N LEU A 640 23.12 -2.02 -21.15
CA LEU A 640 22.31 -3.21 -20.87
C LEU A 640 21.40 -2.97 -19.67
N PHE A 641 21.85 -2.14 -18.74
CA PHE A 641 21.10 -1.79 -17.54
C PHE A 641 19.87 -0.94 -17.87
N GLU A 642 20.00 0.08 -18.71
CA GLU A 642 18.91 0.96 -19.15
C GLU A 642 17.80 0.15 -19.84
N ARG A 643 18.17 -0.79 -20.72
CA ARG A 643 17.24 -1.73 -21.35
C ARG A 643 16.61 -2.72 -20.36
N THR A 644 17.36 -3.16 -19.33
CA THR A 644 16.91 -4.21 -18.40
C THR A 644 15.91 -3.68 -17.36
N ILE A 645 16.01 -2.40 -16.95
CA ILE A 645 15.10 -1.80 -15.96
C ILE A 645 13.93 -1.03 -16.60
N GLY A 646 13.83 -1.03 -17.95
CA GLY A 646 12.74 -0.39 -18.67
C GLY A 646 12.67 1.11 -18.43
N LEU A 647 13.83 1.82 -18.53
CA LEU A 647 13.87 3.27 -18.43
C LEU A 647 13.21 3.91 -19.64
N ASP A 648 12.43 4.95 -19.41
CA ASP A 648 11.90 5.83 -20.43
C ASP A 648 12.93 6.93 -20.75
N ASP A 649 13.63 6.82 -21.89
CA ASP A 649 14.74 7.68 -22.30
C ASP A 649 14.30 9.04 -22.91
N GLY A 650 13.01 9.33 -22.95
CA GLY A 650 12.50 10.55 -23.56
C GLY A 650 12.92 11.80 -22.78
N PRO A 651 13.51 12.83 -23.45
CA PRO A 651 13.76 14.13 -22.81
C PRO A 651 12.49 14.74 -22.20
N GLU A 652 11.32 14.37 -22.69
CA GLU A 652 10.01 14.77 -22.15
C GLU A 652 9.68 14.13 -20.81
N ALA A 653 10.02 12.85 -20.58
CA ALA A 653 9.82 12.17 -19.30
C ALA A 653 10.65 12.82 -18.19
N VAL A 654 11.90 13.11 -18.48
CA VAL A 654 12.80 13.84 -17.58
C VAL A 654 12.31 15.28 -17.37
N GLN A 655 11.80 15.91 -18.40
CA GLN A 655 11.30 17.27 -18.34
C GLN A 655 9.98 17.36 -17.58
N GLN A 656 9.09 16.37 -17.65
CA GLN A 656 7.88 16.29 -16.82
C GLN A 656 8.15 16.07 -15.33
N PHE A 657 9.09 15.21 -14.98
CA PHE A 657 9.51 15.05 -13.59
C PHE A 657 10.15 16.33 -13.05
N TYR A 658 10.90 17.04 -13.90
CA TYR A 658 11.55 18.31 -13.58
C TYR A 658 10.71 19.54 -13.95
N SER A 659 9.60 19.43 -14.65
CA SER A 659 8.70 20.55 -14.95
C SER A 659 7.84 20.95 -13.76
N GLY A 660 7.68 20.10 -12.77
CA GLY A 660 7.48 20.58 -11.42
C GLY A 660 8.62 21.53 -10.96
N ARG A 661 9.80 21.52 -11.62
CA ARG A 661 10.87 22.50 -11.46
C ARG A 661 10.65 23.81 -12.24
N SER A 662 9.89 23.85 -13.33
CA SER A 662 9.66 25.11 -14.04
C SER A 662 8.89 26.11 -13.17
N ALA A 663 8.07 25.60 -12.25
CA ALA A 663 7.49 26.42 -11.19
C ALA A 663 8.54 26.96 -10.20
N VAL A 664 9.69 26.26 -10.04
CA VAL A 664 10.80 26.70 -9.19
C VAL A 664 11.74 27.66 -9.93
N GLU A 665 11.98 27.46 -11.23
CA GLU A 665 12.80 28.37 -12.05
C GLU A 665 12.09 29.68 -12.35
N GLN A 666 10.77 29.69 -12.50
CA GLN A 666 9.99 30.93 -12.62
C GLN A 666 10.01 31.81 -11.36
N LEU A 667 10.41 31.25 -10.20
CA LEU A 667 10.60 32.03 -8.98
C LEU A 667 11.97 32.72 -8.89
N TYR A 668 12.97 32.24 -9.61
CA TYR A 668 14.30 32.84 -9.64
C TYR A 668 14.52 33.80 -10.82
N SER A 669 13.71 33.67 -11.86
CA SER A 669 13.63 34.70 -12.92
C SER A 669 12.56 35.72 -12.54
N GLY A 670 12.96 36.78 -11.86
CA GLY A 670 12.09 37.91 -11.50
C GLY A 670 11.50 38.56 -12.74
N GLY A 671 10.36 38.05 -13.22
CA GLY A 671 9.51 38.60 -14.24
C GLY A 671 8.17 38.99 -13.63
N SER A 672 7.98 40.27 -13.40
CA SER A 672 6.74 40.87 -12.95
C SER A 672 5.58 40.58 -13.91
N GLY A 673 4.62 39.82 -13.45
CA GLY A 673 3.33 39.61 -14.08
C GLY A 673 2.50 38.73 -13.17
N LYS A 674 1.83 39.35 -12.20
CA LYS A 674 0.74 38.70 -11.46
C LYS A 674 -0.37 38.40 -12.46
N GLN A 675 -0.40 37.17 -12.99
CA GLN A 675 -1.62 36.59 -13.48
C GLN A 675 -2.35 36.06 -12.25
N GLU A 676 -3.44 36.70 -11.85
CA GLU A 676 -4.33 36.20 -10.79
C GLU A 676 -4.77 34.80 -11.24
N SER A 677 -4.59 33.81 -10.38
CA SER A 677 -5.08 32.46 -10.63
C SER A 677 -6.60 32.50 -10.59
N VAL A 678 -7.25 32.03 -11.62
CA VAL A 678 -8.72 31.95 -11.73
C VAL A 678 -9.24 30.66 -11.11
N ASP A 679 -8.42 29.99 -10.26
CA ASP A 679 -8.84 28.76 -9.59
C ASP A 679 -9.82 29.08 -8.46
N GLY A 680 -10.99 28.43 -8.48
CA GLY A 680 -12.01 28.65 -7.45
C GLY A 680 -13.38 28.10 -7.82
N TYR A 681 -14.34 28.26 -6.91
CA TYR A 681 -15.73 27.96 -7.16
C TYR A 681 -16.44 29.24 -7.61
N TYR A 682 -17.17 29.16 -8.72
CA TYR A 682 -17.85 30.28 -9.34
C TYR A 682 -19.27 29.92 -9.72
N LEU A 683 -20.17 30.90 -9.61
CA LEU A 683 -21.36 30.93 -10.41
C LEU A 683 -20.97 31.48 -11.79
N ILE A 684 -21.21 30.73 -12.85
CA ILE A 684 -20.87 31.15 -14.21
C ILE A 684 -22.15 31.62 -14.91
N SER A 685 -22.22 32.91 -15.22
CA SER A 685 -23.41 33.53 -15.84
C SER A 685 -23.09 34.14 -17.21
N PRO A 686 -24.01 34.07 -18.18
CA PRO A 686 -23.87 34.80 -19.45
C PRO A 686 -23.83 36.32 -19.21
N TYR A 687 -23.00 37.04 -19.94
CA TYR A 687 -22.93 38.51 -19.86
C TYR A 687 -24.23 39.18 -20.18
N LEU A 688 -25.00 38.64 -21.16
CA LEU A 688 -26.27 39.19 -21.59
C LEU A 688 -27.44 38.87 -20.64
N GLU A 689 -27.34 37.80 -19.84
CA GLU A 689 -28.36 37.38 -18.88
C GLU A 689 -27.73 37.05 -17.52
N PRO A 690 -27.32 38.04 -16.77
CA PRO A 690 -26.56 37.84 -15.51
C PRO A 690 -27.38 37.16 -14.40
N ASP A 691 -28.71 37.19 -14.49
CA ASP A 691 -29.60 36.50 -13.55
C ASP A 691 -29.70 34.97 -13.81
N CYS A 692 -29.12 34.49 -14.91
CA CYS A 692 -29.08 33.06 -15.26
C CYS A 692 -27.67 32.52 -14.94
N VAL A 693 -27.61 31.26 -14.43
CA VAL A 693 -26.33 30.58 -14.19
C VAL A 693 -26.25 29.30 -15.00
N LEU A 694 -25.01 28.97 -15.39
CA LEU A 694 -24.70 27.70 -16.06
C LEU A 694 -24.91 26.52 -15.11
N MET A 695 -25.67 25.55 -15.51
CA MET A 695 -25.94 24.37 -14.70
C MET A 695 -26.16 23.12 -15.55
N GLN A 696 -26.09 21.97 -14.92
CA GLN A 696 -26.39 20.68 -15.49
C GLN A 696 -27.89 20.36 -15.31
N GLU A 697 -28.59 19.91 -16.38
CA GLU A 697 -30.01 19.66 -16.32
C GLU A 697 -30.41 18.31 -15.69
N GLY A 698 -29.49 17.35 -15.64
CA GLY A 698 -29.74 15.99 -15.15
C GLY A 698 -28.49 15.25 -14.78
N GLY A 699 -28.45 13.92 -14.97
CA GLY A 699 -27.30 13.08 -14.73
C GLY A 699 -26.28 13.08 -15.89
N LEU A 700 -25.35 12.12 -15.86
CA LEU A 700 -24.25 11.97 -16.81
C LEU A 700 -24.70 12.07 -18.28
N GLY A 701 -24.05 12.91 -19.03
CA GLY A 701 -24.34 13.16 -20.44
C GLY A 701 -25.53 14.09 -20.68
N SER A 702 -26.11 14.71 -19.63
CA SER A 702 -27.17 15.67 -19.76
C SER A 702 -26.69 16.99 -20.36
N ALA A 703 -27.63 17.71 -21.00
CA ALA A 703 -27.36 19.04 -21.54
C ALA A 703 -26.94 20.01 -20.42
N VAL A 704 -26.01 20.90 -20.74
CA VAL A 704 -25.68 22.04 -19.90
C VAL A 704 -26.49 23.22 -20.36
N VAL A 705 -27.27 23.80 -19.42
CA VAL A 705 -28.25 24.85 -19.67
C VAL A 705 -28.02 26.05 -18.77
N THR A 706 -28.64 27.17 -19.03
CA THR A 706 -28.73 28.29 -18.09
C THR A 706 -30.12 28.37 -17.47
N LYS A 707 -30.22 28.57 -16.16
CA LYS A 707 -31.49 28.80 -15.43
C LYS A 707 -31.37 29.98 -14.49
N ARG A 708 -32.47 30.69 -14.25
CA ARG A 708 -32.48 31.82 -13.31
C ARG A 708 -32.26 31.36 -11.89
N LEU A 709 -31.46 32.08 -11.15
CA LEU A 709 -31.26 31.91 -9.71
C LEU A 709 -32.62 31.91 -8.99
N GLY A 710 -32.98 30.90 -8.22
CA GLY A 710 -34.24 30.78 -7.49
C GLY A 710 -35.41 30.11 -8.23
N GLN A 711 -35.24 29.66 -9.47
CA GLN A 711 -36.26 28.88 -10.21
C GLN A 711 -35.80 27.43 -10.41
N VAL A 712 -35.50 26.69 -9.36
CA VAL A 712 -35.39 25.22 -9.42
C VAL A 712 -36.79 24.64 -9.14
N PRO A 713 -37.41 23.88 -10.05
CA PRO A 713 -38.68 23.22 -9.78
C PRO A 713 -38.45 22.18 -8.66
N ALA A 714 -39.21 22.31 -7.58
CA ALA A 714 -39.25 21.35 -6.46
C ALA A 714 -39.82 19.96 -6.82
N ASP A 715 -39.98 19.68 -8.10
CA ASP A 715 -40.75 18.53 -8.56
C ASP A 715 -39.89 17.58 -9.41
N LYS A 716 -39.08 16.81 -8.74
CA LYS A 716 -38.59 15.45 -9.11
C LYS A 716 -37.52 14.98 -8.12
N GLY A 717 -37.92 14.59 -6.92
CA GLY A 717 -37.21 13.60 -6.13
C GLY A 717 -35.73 13.91 -5.72
N VAL A 718 -35.30 15.17 -5.77
CA VAL A 718 -34.02 15.62 -5.18
C VAL A 718 -34.36 16.17 -3.78
N PRO A 719 -33.84 15.59 -2.71
CA PRO A 719 -34.10 16.11 -1.36
C PRO A 719 -33.53 17.52 -1.24
N ASP A 720 -34.32 18.44 -0.72
CA ASP A 720 -34.05 19.74 -0.09
C ASP A 720 -32.62 20.40 -0.15
N ALA A 721 -31.87 20.22 -1.23
CA ALA A 721 -30.63 20.95 -1.48
C ALA A 721 -30.88 22.34 -2.11
N ALA A 722 -32.13 22.72 -2.29
CA ALA A 722 -32.50 23.97 -2.99
C ALA A 722 -32.33 25.24 -2.14
N GLU A 723 -32.04 25.16 -0.85
CA GLU A 723 -31.85 26.34 -0.01
C GLU A 723 -30.40 26.87 0.00
N ASP A 724 -29.38 26.11 -0.43
CA ASP A 724 -27.98 26.48 -0.18
C ASP A 724 -27.22 27.12 -1.35
N GLY A 725 -27.75 27.27 -2.53
CA GLY A 725 -27.01 27.86 -3.70
C GLY A 725 -25.81 27.01 -4.20
N LEU A 726 -25.41 26.00 -3.46
CA LEU A 726 -24.21 25.15 -3.68
C LEU A 726 -24.31 24.22 -4.91
N THR A 727 -25.51 23.94 -5.39
CA THR A 727 -25.75 23.04 -6.53
C THR A 727 -25.41 23.67 -7.88
N GLN A 728 -25.20 24.98 -7.93
CA GLN A 728 -24.95 25.73 -9.15
C GLN A 728 -23.49 26.20 -9.27
N GLU A 729 -22.68 25.97 -8.25
CA GLU A 729 -21.26 26.33 -8.28
C GLU A 729 -20.44 25.38 -9.16
N ILE A 730 -19.58 25.97 -9.96
CA ILE A 730 -18.65 25.26 -10.84
C ILE A 730 -17.22 25.50 -10.33
N LEU A 731 -16.51 24.44 -10.05
CA LEU A 731 -15.08 24.51 -9.78
C LEU A 731 -14.34 24.76 -11.08
N VAL A 732 -13.71 25.91 -11.19
CA VAL A 732 -12.76 26.22 -12.26
C VAL A 732 -11.36 25.88 -11.77
N LYS A 733 -10.68 24.97 -12.46
CA LYS A 733 -9.30 24.60 -12.16
C LYS A 733 -8.45 24.81 -13.41
N VAL A 734 -7.49 25.72 -13.31
CA VAL A 734 -6.60 26.06 -14.43
C VAL A 734 -5.26 25.32 -14.26
N LYS A 735 -4.90 24.51 -15.24
CA LYS A 735 -3.64 23.76 -15.27
C LYS A 735 -2.98 23.96 -16.64
N ASN A 736 -1.75 24.44 -16.67
CA ASN A 736 -0.98 24.63 -17.92
C ASN A 736 -1.68 25.50 -18.99
N GLY A 737 -2.45 26.50 -18.57
CA GLY A 737 -3.16 27.41 -19.46
C GLY A 737 -4.48 26.86 -20.01
N THR A 738 -4.91 25.68 -19.57
CA THR A 738 -6.23 25.10 -19.83
C THR A 738 -7.04 25.02 -18.54
N ALA A 739 -8.34 25.24 -18.64
CA ALA A 739 -9.28 25.17 -17.52
C ALA A 739 -10.15 23.92 -17.64
N THR A 740 -10.42 23.29 -16.52
CA THR A 740 -11.50 22.29 -16.36
C THR A 740 -12.60 22.94 -15.56
N LEU A 741 -13.82 22.88 -16.04
CA LEU A 741 -15.02 23.40 -15.39
C LEU A 741 -15.83 22.23 -14.85
N ARG A 742 -15.87 22.07 -13.55
CA ARG A 742 -16.48 20.91 -12.89
C ARG A 742 -17.70 21.30 -12.05
N PHE A 743 -18.82 20.67 -12.31
CA PHE A 743 -20.07 20.87 -11.54
C PHE A 743 -19.89 20.31 -10.11
N ARG A 744 -20.15 21.16 -9.11
CA ARG A 744 -19.91 20.81 -7.70
C ARG A 744 -20.76 19.66 -7.20
N ASN A 745 -22.01 19.57 -7.64
CA ASN A 745 -22.98 18.59 -7.19
C ASN A 745 -22.74 17.18 -7.75
N THR A 746 -22.27 17.05 -8.98
CA THR A 746 -22.10 15.75 -9.66
C THR A 746 -20.65 15.32 -9.82
N GLY A 747 -19.70 16.27 -9.76
CA GLY A 747 -18.29 16.02 -10.06
C GLY A 747 -18.01 15.86 -11.55
N GLU A 748 -19.02 16.00 -12.42
CA GLU A 748 -18.88 15.95 -13.87
C GLU A 748 -18.30 17.24 -14.43
N VAL A 749 -17.72 17.19 -15.60
CA VAL A 749 -17.10 18.35 -16.25
C VAL A 749 -17.91 18.83 -17.44
N LEU A 750 -17.80 20.13 -17.72
CA LEU A 750 -18.31 20.71 -18.96
C LEU A 750 -17.50 20.14 -20.14
N ALA A 751 -18.17 19.52 -21.08
CA ALA A 751 -17.59 18.86 -22.23
C ALA A 751 -18.33 19.20 -23.52
N VAL A 752 -17.69 18.99 -24.67
CA VAL A 752 -18.33 19.09 -26.00
C VAL A 752 -17.89 17.92 -26.87
N SER A 753 -18.85 17.37 -27.64
CA SER A 753 -18.58 16.26 -28.56
C SER A 753 -17.81 16.77 -29.81
N GLU A 754 -16.78 16.07 -30.23
CA GLU A 754 -16.09 16.34 -31.49
C GLU A 754 -16.93 16.01 -32.72
N ALA A 755 -17.88 15.08 -32.60
CA ALA A 755 -18.75 14.68 -33.68
C ALA A 755 -19.97 15.62 -33.89
N ASP A 756 -20.44 16.25 -32.82
CA ASP A 756 -21.51 17.24 -32.83
C ASP A 756 -21.19 18.35 -31.83
N GLY A 757 -20.25 19.21 -32.22
CA GLY A 757 -19.65 20.25 -31.39
C GLY A 757 -20.60 21.40 -30.97
N SER A 758 -21.89 21.31 -31.23
CA SER A 758 -22.80 22.44 -31.04
C SER A 758 -23.45 22.49 -29.65
N ILE A 759 -23.54 21.37 -28.92
CA ILE A 759 -24.24 21.28 -27.64
C ILE A 759 -23.28 20.87 -26.53
N PRO A 760 -23.03 21.74 -25.54
CA PRO A 760 -22.21 21.36 -24.38
C PRO A 760 -23.00 20.39 -23.48
N VAL A 761 -22.33 19.34 -23.01
CA VAL A 761 -22.89 18.31 -22.14
C VAL A 761 -22.04 18.18 -20.89
N SER A 762 -22.62 17.61 -19.83
CA SER A 762 -21.86 17.17 -18.68
C SER A 762 -21.24 15.80 -18.96
N TYR A 763 -19.98 15.61 -18.60
CA TYR A 763 -19.27 14.38 -18.88
C TYR A 763 -18.35 13.98 -17.74
N MET A 764 -18.08 12.68 -17.58
CA MET A 764 -17.04 12.26 -16.65
C MET A 764 -15.68 12.67 -17.19
N ASP A 765 -14.92 13.37 -16.38
CA ASP A 765 -13.54 13.79 -16.69
C ASP A 765 -12.68 12.58 -17.05
N ASP A 766 -11.74 12.76 -17.98
CA ASP A 766 -10.75 11.74 -18.38
C ASP A 766 -9.94 11.21 -17.19
N SER A 767 -9.74 12.00 -16.14
CA SER A 767 -9.16 11.55 -14.89
C SER A 767 -10.00 10.51 -14.13
N MET A 768 -11.30 10.44 -14.41
CA MET A 768 -12.22 9.40 -13.92
C MET A 768 -12.28 8.19 -14.84
N ASN A 769 -11.87 8.36 -16.11
CA ASN A 769 -11.88 7.34 -17.17
C ASN A 769 -10.58 6.53 -17.26
N MET A 770 -9.72 6.51 -16.25
CA MET A 770 -8.58 5.57 -16.20
C MET A 770 -8.97 4.11 -16.50
N PHE A 771 -10.28 3.80 -16.52
CA PHE A 771 -10.81 2.47 -16.69
C PHE A 771 -11.70 2.28 -17.93
N TYR A 772 -11.95 3.33 -18.70
CA TYR A 772 -12.78 3.26 -19.91
C TYR A 772 -12.07 3.96 -21.06
N SER A 773 -11.29 3.23 -21.82
CA SER A 773 -10.60 3.69 -23.03
C SER A 773 -11.58 3.93 -24.18
N ARG A 774 -12.51 4.86 -24.06
CA ARG A 774 -13.29 5.42 -25.17
C ARG A 774 -13.82 6.79 -24.83
N ASN A 775 -12.91 7.76 -24.72
CA ASN A 775 -13.25 9.16 -24.95
C ASN A 775 -13.08 9.52 -26.43
N GLU A 776 -13.44 8.63 -27.33
CA GLU A 776 -13.47 9.01 -28.73
C GLU A 776 -14.46 10.17 -28.86
N GLY A 777 -13.93 11.38 -28.96
CA GLY A 777 -14.65 12.52 -29.40
C GLY A 777 -15.25 13.48 -28.35
N MET A 778 -14.75 13.51 -27.09
CA MET A 778 -15.18 14.53 -26.10
C MET A 778 -14.03 15.45 -25.69
N LYS A 779 -14.20 16.74 -25.86
CA LYS A 779 -13.28 17.77 -25.34
C LYS A 779 -13.76 18.25 -24.00
N THR A 780 -12.93 18.09 -22.95
CA THR A 780 -13.26 18.42 -21.54
C THR A 780 -12.41 19.57 -20.99
N THR A 781 -11.49 20.09 -21.78
CA THR A 781 -10.60 21.19 -21.38
C THR A 781 -10.88 22.45 -22.18
N TRP A 782 -10.86 23.57 -21.47
CA TRP A 782 -11.22 24.90 -21.99
C TRP A 782 -10.09 25.88 -21.79
N LYS A 783 -10.04 26.95 -22.59
CA LYS A 783 -9.18 28.11 -22.37
C LYS A 783 -10.02 29.28 -21.91
N LEU A 784 -9.69 29.84 -20.75
CA LEU A 784 -10.30 31.09 -20.30
C LEU A 784 -9.50 32.25 -20.88
N ARG A 785 -10.10 33.00 -21.79
CA ARG A 785 -9.52 34.23 -22.35
C ARG A 785 -10.19 35.43 -21.68
N PRO A 786 -9.43 36.27 -20.92
CA PRO A 786 -10.02 37.44 -20.27
C PRO A 786 -10.43 38.46 -21.33
N ALA A 787 -11.63 39.01 -21.17
CA ALA A 787 -12.09 40.17 -21.91
C ALA A 787 -11.72 41.47 -21.16
N LYS A 788 -11.80 42.62 -21.86
CA LYS A 788 -11.37 43.94 -21.29
C LYS A 788 -12.26 44.43 -20.14
N ASP A 789 -13.45 43.84 -19.99
CA ASP A 789 -14.48 44.26 -19.02
C ASP A 789 -14.54 43.34 -17.78
N GLY A 790 -13.55 42.49 -17.60
CA GLY A 790 -13.50 41.53 -16.44
C GLY A 790 -14.28 40.26 -16.65
N THR A 791 -14.88 40.07 -17.83
CA THR A 791 -15.51 38.79 -18.20
C THR A 791 -14.53 37.87 -18.92
N TYR A 792 -14.97 36.66 -19.26
CA TYR A 792 -14.13 35.64 -19.90
C TYR A 792 -14.82 35.03 -21.10
N TYR A 793 -14.04 34.70 -22.14
CA TYR A 793 -14.43 33.76 -23.18
C TYR A 793 -13.99 32.36 -22.76
N ILE A 794 -14.93 31.41 -22.74
CA ILE A 794 -14.66 29.99 -22.40
C ILE A 794 -14.51 29.24 -23.72
N CYS A 795 -13.27 29.01 -24.15
CA CYS A 795 -12.93 28.55 -25.50
C CYS A 795 -12.50 27.10 -25.54
N SER A 796 -12.94 26.34 -26.57
CA SER A 796 -12.44 25.02 -26.96
C SER A 796 -11.87 25.13 -28.39
N GLY A 797 -10.55 25.23 -28.53
CA GLY A 797 -9.89 25.47 -29.80
C GLY A 797 -10.23 26.87 -30.38
N GLU A 798 -10.82 26.90 -31.57
CA GLU A 798 -11.31 28.12 -32.26
C GLU A 798 -12.79 28.42 -31.98
N GLU A 799 -13.44 27.64 -31.12
CA GLU A 799 -14.83 27.77 -30.74
C GLU A 799 -14.96 28.28 -29.30
N ALA A 800 -16.09 28.89 -28.95
CA ALA A 800 -16.38 29.39 -27.62
C ALA A 800 -17.80 29.06 -27.17
N LEU A 801 -17.96 28.90 -25.85
CA LEU A 801 -19.24 28.74 -25.22
C LEU A 801 -20.05 30.01 -25.47
N THR A 802 -21.25 29.86 -26.06
CA THR A 802 -22.06 30.95 -26.57
C THR A 802 -23.47 30.83 -25.99
N TRP A 803 -24.00 31.92 -25.45
CA TRP A 803 -25.39 32.01 -25.04
C TRP A 803 -26.22 32.57 -26.19
N ARG A 804 -27.22 31.78 -26.68
CA ARG A 804 -28.09 32.17 -27.80
C ARG A 804 -29.52 31.75 -27.51
N ASP A 805 -30.44 32.73 -27.46
CA ASP A 805 -31.88 32.53 -27.33
C ASP A 805 -32.31 31.64 -26.15
N GLY A 806 -31.62 31.81 -25.01
CA GLY A 806 -31.89 31.03 -23.80
C GLY A 806 -31.18 29.67 -23.73
N ALA A 807 -30.39 29.31 -24.77
CA ALA A 807 -29.64 28.07 -24.82
C ALA A 807 -28.12 28.32 -24.78
N VAL A 808 -27.39 27.34 -24.26
CA VAL A 808 -25.92 27.31 -24.28
C VAL A 808 -25.51 26.45 -25.46
N VAL A 809 -24.69 27.00 -26.34
CA VAL A 809 -24.12 26.29 -27.52
C VAL A 809 -22.64 26.58 -27.64
N VAL A 810 -21.92 25.76 -28.39
CA VAL A 810 -20.55 26.04 -28.80
C VAL A 810 -20.56 26.53 -30.23
N ALA A 811 -19.95 27.68 -30.48
CA ALA A 811 -19.92 28.33 -31.79
C ALA A 811 -18.55 28.95 -32.06
N PRO A 812 -18.19 29.25 -33.33
CA PRO A 812 -16.91 29.89 -33.65
C PRO A 812 -16.72 31.14 -32.80
N LEU A 813 -15.47 31.38 -32.36
CA LEU A 813 -15.13 32.50 -31.51
C LEU A 813 -15.15 33.81 -32.35
N GLU A 814 -16.14 34.65 -32.10
CA GLU A 814 -16.33 35.96 -32.74
C GLU A 814 -16.14 37.13 -31.76
N GLU A 815 -15.78 36.86 -30.52
CA GLU A 815 -15.58 37.81 -29.43
C GLU A 815 -16.80 38.73 -29.17
N THR A 816 -18.01 38.21 -29.36
CA THR A 816 -19.28 38.94 -29.17
C THR A 816 -19.70 38.90 -27.69
N ASP A 817 -20.65 39.80 -27.32
CA ASP A 817 -21.19 39.81 -25.96
C ASP A 817 -21.94 38.50 -25.58
N ALA A 818 -22.46 37.78 -26.58
CA ALA A 818 -23.07 36.46 -26.40
C ALA A 818 -22.09 35.35 -25.99
N GLN A 819 -20.80 35.58 -26.16
CA GLN A 819 -19.69 34.65 -25.82
C GLN A 819 -18.96 35.00 -24.52
N LYS A 820 -19.37 36.08 -23.88
CA LYS A 820 -18.79 36.54 -22.62
C LYS A 820 -19.50 35.89 -21.44
N TRP A 821 -18.71 35.48 -20.46
CA TRP A 821 -19.17 34.82 -19.23
C TRP A 821 -18.60 35.51 -18.01
N ARG A 822 -19.42 35.71 -16.98
CA ARG A 822 -18.98 36.19 -15.67
C ARG A 822 -18.66 35.01 -14.80
N LEU A 823 -17.62 35.11 -14.00
CA LEU A 823 -17.22 34.17 -12.95
C LEU A 823 -17.36 34.93 -11.63
N GLU A 824 -18.45 34.66 -10.87
CA GLU A 824 -18.83 35.35 -9.63
C GLU A 824 -18.78 34.42 -8.41
#